data_bae352b15abeff2e310b0150252de4c1
#
_entry.id   bae352b15abeff2e310b0150252de4c1
#
_cell.length_a   1.000
_cell.length_b   1.000
_cell.length_c   1.000
_cell.angle_alpha   90.00
_cell.angle_beta   90.00
_cell.angle_gamma   90.00
#
_symmetry.space_group_name_H-M   'P 1'
#
loop_
_entity.id
_entity.type
_entity.pdbx_description
1 polymer ?
#
loop_
_entity_poly.entity_id
_entity_poly.type
_entity_poly.pdbx_seq_one_letter_code
_entity_poly.pdbx_strand_id
1 'polypeptide(L)'
;MSAMPDQPVGDAGAAVNDTDAQETREWLDALSGVIAGEGPERAHFLLEQLLEHARQNSIDMPFSANTGYVNTIEPGEEQRNPGNLELEGRLRAYMRWNAMAMVVKANRLHPADGGDLGGHISSFASLAHMFAAGFNHFWHAESEGHGGDCLYIQGHSSPGVYARAFMEGRLTEEQLLNFRQEGAGKGLSSYPHPKLMPEFWQFPTVSMGLGPLMAIYQARFLKYLHARGIADTANRKVWVFCGDGEMDEPESLGAIGLAAREKLDNLIFVVNCNLQRLDGPVRGNGKIIQELEGEFRGSGWNVIKLIWGKEWDGLLAKDKDGALRKIMMDTLDGDYQAFKANDGAFVRKHFFGRDPRTLEMVARLSDTEIWNLRRGGHDAGKVYAAFHAANSHQGQPTVLLVKTVKGWGMGEAGEGKNTAHQTKKLTDDDIRRFRDRFNIPIPDADLPNIPFYRPADDTPEMKYLHERRQALGGYLPKRRAKADEQFTVPPLETFKAVLEPTAEGREISTTQAYVRFLNTLLRDAALGPRVVPILVDEARTFGMEGLFRQIGIYNPAGQKYTPVDKDQVMYYREAENGQILQEGINEAGGMGSWIAAATSYSTNNRIMIPFYVYYSMFGFQRIGDMAWAAGDMQARGFLLGGTSGRTTLNGEGLQHEDGHSHILAGTIPNCISYDPTFAHEVGVILHHGLKRMVEQQENIYYYITLLNENYAMPGLKAGTEEQIIKGMYLLQEGAKKKLRVNLLGSGTILRESIEAKKLLEAEWGVAANVWSCPSFNELTREGQDVERWNLLHPTAEAKVPYVTQQLAAHAGPVVASTDYMKNYAEQIRAFMPKGRTYKVLGTDGFGRSDFRSKLREHFEVNRHYIVVAALKALSDEGSVPAAKVAEAIAKYGIDTDKINPLYA
;
A
#
# COMPACT_ATOMS: atom_id res chain seq x y z
N MET A 1 45.08 -5.17 12.07
CA MET A 1 44.41 -6.47 11.84
C MET A 1 44.66 -7.31 13.07
N SER A 2 43.74 -7.33 13.97
CA SER A 2 43.80 -8.15 15.20
C SER A 2 42.47 -8.87 15.26
N ALA A 3 42.52 -10.16 15.16
CA ALA A 3 41.37 -11.04 15.32
C ALA A 3 40.91 -10.96 16.76
N MET A 4 39.66 -10.63 16.98
CA MET A 4 39.01 -10.80 18.27
C MET A 4 38.71 -12.30 18.46
N PRO A 5 38.92 -12.84 19.67
CA PRO A 5 38.62 -14.24 19.94
C PRO A 5 37.11 -14.46 19.95
N ASP A 6 36.68 -15.58 19.38
CA ASP A 6 35.34 -16.14 19.50
C ASP A 6 34.93 -16.24 20.96
N GLN A 7 33.95 -15.43 21.37
CA GLN A 7 33.19 -15.73 22.55
C GLN A 7 32.04 -16.65 22.18
N PRO A 8 31.82 -17.77 22.81
CA PRO A 8 30.65 -18.58 22.59
C PRO A 8 29.42 -17.78 22.97
N VAL A 9 28.48 -17.68 22.03
CA VAL A 9 27.11 -17.16 22.29
C VAL A 9 26.55 -18.04 23.41
N GLY A 10 26.31 -17.42 24.56
CA GLY A 10 25.80 -18.09 25.74
C GLY A 10 24.51 -18.83 25.42
N ASP A 11 24.47 -20.06 25.76
CA ASP A 11 23.31 -20.94 25.76
C ASP A 11 22.20 -20.26 26.59
N ALA A 12 21.23 -19.68 25.93
CA ALA A 12 20.05 -19.13 26.59
C ALA A 12 19.10 -20.27 26.93
N GLY A 13 19.41 -20.94 28.01
CA GLY A 13 18.70 -22.08 28.55
C GLY A 13 19.64 -22.89 29.39
N ALA A 14 20.03 -22.36 30.57
CA ALA A 14 20.57 -23.22 31.59
C ALA A 14 19.55 -24.35 31.78
N ALA A 15 19.88 -25.55 31.30
CA ALA A 15 19.12 -26.74 31.63
C ALA A 15 19.08 -26.82 33.15
N VAL A 16 17.92 -26.53 33.74
CA VAL A 16 17.67 -26.82 35.13
C VAL A 16 17.90 -28.32 35.25
N ASN A 17 18.95 -28.72 35.96
CA ASN A 17 19.20 -30.14 36.17
C ASN A 17 17.93 -30.70 36.82
N ASP A 18 17.32 -31.69 36.16
CA ASP A 18 16.16 -32.40 36.69
C ASP A 18 16.56 -33.02 38.04
N THR A 19 16.05 -32.44 39.13
CA THR A 19 16.38 -32.85 40.48
C THR A 19 15.60 -34.07 40.95
N ASP A 20 14.50 -34.41 40.24
CA ASP A 20 13.66 -35.60 40.45
C ASP A 20 13.08 -36.11 39.11
N ALA A 21 13.85 -36.93 38.47
CA ALA A 21 13.48 -37.52 37.18
C ALA A 21 12.30 -38.50 37.29
N GLN A 22 11.96 -38.98 38.49
CA GLN A 22 10.80 -39.81 38.69
C GLN A 22 9.53 -38.94 38.72
N GLU A 23 9.51 -37.86 39.49
CA GLU A 23 8.39 -36.92 39.55
C GLU A 23 8.11 -36.32 38.18
N THR A 24 9.15 -35.88 37.47
CA THR A 24 9.01 -35.38 36.10
C THR A 24 8.32 -36.39 35.18
N ARG A 25 8.69 -37.67 35.29
CA ARG A 25 8.08 -38.73 34.46
C ARG A 25 6.62 -38.95 34.85
N GLU A 26 6.27 -38.94 36.11
CA GLU A 26 4.91 -39.10 36.63
C GLU A 26 3.99 -37.98 36.09
N TRP A 27 4.47 -36.72 36.06
CA TRP A 27 3.73 -35.61 35.44
C TRP A 27 3.52 -35.77 33.94
N LEU A 28 4.54 -36.22 33.20
CA LEU A 28 4.44 -36.47 31.76
C LEU A 28 3.51 -37.65 31.44
N ASP A 29 3.56 -38.72 32.24
CA ASP A 29 2.70 -39.89 32.11
C ASP A 29 1.25 -39.54 32.44
N ALA A 30 0.99 -38.70 33.43
CA ALA A 30 -0.34 -38.21 33.77
C ALA A 30 -0.94 -37.40 32.61
N LEU A 31 -0.18 -36.47 32.04
CA LEU A 31 -0.63 -35.68 30.88
C LEU A 31 -0.89 -36.59 29.65
N SER A 32 0.00 -37.56 29.43
CA SER A 32 -0.18 -38.54 28.34
C SER A 32 -1.44 -39.38 28.50
N GLY A 33 -1.76 -39.76 29.75
CA GLY A 33 -3.00 -40.45 30.10
C GLY A 33 -4.25 -39.64 29.82
N VAL A 34 -4.23 -38.33 30.12
CA VAL A 34 -5.34 -37.42 29.79
C VAL A 34 -5.49 -37.29 28.29
N ILE A 35 -4.40 -37.10 27.53
CA ILE A 35 -4.45 -37.03 26.07
C ILE A 35 -5.06 -38.29 25.47
N ALA A 36 -4.66 -39.47 25.94
CA ALA A 36 -5.13 -40.75 25.45
C ALA A 36 -6.60 -41.08 25.84
N GLY A 37 -7.01 -40.66 27.05
CA GLY A 37 -8.33 -41.00 27.59
C GLY A 37 -9.41 -39.95 27.33
N GLU A 38 -9.09 -38.68 27.41
CA GLU A 38 -10.07 -37.57 27.34
C GLU A 38 -9.83 -36.63 26.15
N GLY A 39 -8.72 -36.82 25.46
CA GLY A 39 -8.41 -36.08 24.24
C GLY A 39 -7.62 -34.78 24.48
N PRO A 40 -7.18 -34.14 23.35
CA PRO A 40 -6.31 -32.96 23.41
C PRO A 40 -6.97 -31.73 24.01
N GLU A 41 -8.28 -31.55 23.89
CA GLU A 41 -8.99 -30.40 24.46
C GLU A 41 -8.94 -30.38 25.99
N ARG A 42 -9.11 -31.57 26.62
CA ARG A 42 -8.99 -31.67 28.07
C ARG A 42 -7.56 -31.44 28.57
N ALA A 43 -6.60 -31.96 27.86
CA ALA A 43 -5.17 -31.70 28.15
C ALA A 43 -4.84 -30.20 28.02
N HIS A 44 -5.35 -29.54 27.00
CA HIS A 44 -5.20 -28.08 26.81
C HIS A 44 -5.77 -27.31 28.01
N PHE A 45 -7.01 -27.61 28.40
CA PHE A 45 -7.62 -26.99 29.59
C PHE A 45 -6.80 -27.14 30.85
N LEU A 46 -6.28 -28.36 31.12
CA LEU A 46 -5.44 -28.60 32.27
C LEU A 46 -4.13 -27.81 32.25
N LEU A 47 -3.50 -27.71 31.06
CA LEU A 47 -2.29 -26.91 30.89
C LEU A 47 -2.57 -25.43 31.16
N GLU A 48 -3.70 -24.89 30.65
CA GLU A 48 -4.12 -23.50 30.94
C GLU A 48 -4.30 -23.26 32.45
N GLN A 49 -4.94 -24.20 33.16
CA GLN A 49 -5.13 -24.09 34.60
C GLN A 49 -3.79 -24.11 35.36
N LEU A 50 -2.83 -24.97 34.94
CA LEU A 50 -1.49 -25.02 35.50
C LEU A 50 -0.71 -23.72 35.25
N LEU A 51 -0.77 -23.19 34.05
CA LEU A 51 -0.15 -21.92 33.71
C LEU A 51 -0.75 -20.75 34.50
N GLU A 52 -2.07 -20.72 34.68
CA GLU A 52 -2.73 -19.68 35.49
C GLU A 52 -2.34 -19.79 36.97
N HIS A 53 -2.28 -21.01 37.50
CA HIS A 53 -1.80 -21.25 38.87
C HIS A 53 -0.34 -20.80 39.04
N ALA A 54 0.52 -21.08 38.08
CA ALA A 54 1.90 -20.62 38.06
C ALA A 54 2.01 -19.08 38.08
N ARG A 55 1.19 -18.39 37.25
CA ARG A 55 1.11 -16.92 37.24
C ARG A 55 0.70 -16.35 38.57
N GLN A 56 -0.32 -16.92 39.22
CA GLN A 56 -0.80 -16.47 40.53
C GLN A 56 0.26 -16.61 41.64
N ASN A 57 1.17 -17.55 41.46
CA ASN A 57 2.29 -17.79 42.39
C ASN A 57 3.60 -17.11 41.96
N SER A 58 3.57 -16.24 40.96
CA SER A 58 4.73 -15.50 40.44
C SER A 58 5.89 -16.39 40.00
N ILE A 59 5.60 -17.59 39.52
CA ILE A 59 6.60 -18.51 38.99
C ILE A 59 7.02 -18.00 37.59
N ASP A 60 8.32 -17.93 37.35
CA ASP A 60 8.87 -17.66 36.05
C ASP A 60 8.51 -18.82 35.11
N MET A 61 7.70 -18.51 34.09
CA MET A 61 7.14 -19.52 33.20
C MET A 61 8.00 -19.72 31.98
N PRO A 62 8.29 -20.95 31.58
CA PRO A 62 8.91 -21.22 30.32
C PRO A 62 7.97 -20.74 29.20
N PHE A 63 8.47 -19.84 28.36
CA PHE A 63 7.71 -19.31 27.22
C PHE A 63 8.19 -19.94 25.92
N SER A 64 7.26 -20.50 25.16
CA SER A 64 7.46 -20.82 23.76
C SER A 64 6.28 -20.30 22.96
N ALA A 65 6.55 -19.40 22.01
CA ALA A 65 5.54 -18.92 21.06
C ALA A 65 5.22 -19.97 19.99
N ASN A 66 5.95 -21.08 19.94
CA ASN A 66 5.98 -22.02 18.84
C ASN A 66 5.44 -23.39 19.25
N THR A 67 4.77 -24.05 18.32
CA THR A 67 4.43 -25.48 18.39
C THR A 67 5.49 -26.30 17.63
N GLY A 68 5.42 -27.62 17.69
CA GLY A 68 6.32 -28.52 16.96
C GLY A 68 6.39 -28.20 15.45
N TYR A 69 7.48 -28.56 14.78
CA TYR A 69 7.66 -28.33 13.34
C TYR A 69 6.92 -29.40 12.50
N VAL A 70 5.61 -29.48 12.71
CA VAL A 70 4.66 -30.38 12.06
C VAL A 70 3.44 -29.62 11.59
N ASN A 71 2.57 -30.30 10.83
CA ASN A 71 1.30 -29.70 10.39
C ASN A 71 0.41 -29.41 11.61
N THR A 72 -0.31 -28.30 11.57
CA THR A 72 -1.28 -27.94 12.61
C THR A 72 -2.51 -28.85 12.56
N ILE A 73 -2.96 -29.23 11.36
CA ILE A 73 -4.12 -30.11 11.17
C ILE A 73 -3.58 -31.55 11.10
N GLU A 74 -4.09 -32.39 11.97
CA GLU A 74 -3.74 -33.81 11.97
C GLU A 74 -4.40 -34.57 10.81
N PRO A 75 -3.80 -35.68 10.33
CA PRO A 75 -4.35 -36.42 9.17
C PRO A 75 -5.80 -36.90 9.35
N GLY A 76 -6.21 -37.15 10.60
CA GLY A 76 -7.58 -37.56 10.93
C GLY A 76 -8.62 -36.43 10.88
N GLU A 77 -8.15 -35.19 10.99
CA GLU A 77 -8.99 -33.98 11.03
C GLU A 77 -9.06 -33.26 9.67
N GLU A 78 -8.29 -33.72 8.69
CA GLU A 78 -8.22 -33.10 7.37
C GLU A 78 -9.55 -33.21 6.63
N GLN A 79 -10.15 -32.06 6.33
CA GLN A 79 -11.31 -32.03 5.42
C GLN A 79 -10.90 -32.50 4.03
N ARG A 80 -11.62 -33.51 3.51
CA ARG A 80 -11.33 -34.05 2.18
C ARG A 80 -11.73 -33.09 1.07
N ASN A 81 -10.87 -32.99 0.06
CA ASN A 81 -11.18 -32.24 -1.16
C ASN A 81 -12.39 -32.92 -1.88
N PRO A 82 -13.49 -32.19 -2.09
CA PRO A 82 -14.68 -32.72 -2.75
C PRO A 82 -14.55 -32.78 -4.28
N GLY A 83 -13.48 -32.21 -4.84
CA GLY A 83 -13.25 -32.11 -6.27
C GLY A 83 -12.60 -33.35 -6.86
N ASN A 84 -12.37 -33.30 -8.17
CA ASN A 84 -11.63 -34.33 -8.89
C ASN A 84 -10.15 -34.00 -8.92
N LEU A 85 -9.35 -34.59 -8.02
CA LEU A 85 -7.91 -34.36 -7.89
C LEU A 85 -7.13 -34.68 -9.16
N GLU A 86 -7.59 -35.61 -10.01
CA GLU A 86 -6.93 -35.91 -11.27
C GLU A 86 -7.09 -34.78 -12.27
N LEU A 87 -8.32 -34.32 -12.50
CA LEU A 87 -8.62 -33.18 -13.38
C LEU A 87 -7.92 -31.91 -12.88
N GLU A 88 -7.95 -31.65 -11.58
CA GLU A 88 -7.24 -30.53 -10.96
C GLU A 88 -5.71 -30.65 -11.16
N GLY A 89 -5.18 -31.86 -11.09
CA GLY A 89 -3.77 -32.14 -11.37
C GLY A 89 -3.38 -31.76 -12.80
N ARG A 90 -4.20 -32.13 -13.79
CA ARG A 90 -4.00 -31.79 -15.21
C ARG A 90 -4.11 -30.28 -15.43
N LEU A 91 -5.18 -29.64 -14.92
CA LEU A 91 -5.36 -28.21 -15.04
C LEU A 91 -4.17 -27.43 -14.44
N ARG A 92 -3.66 -27.86 -13.29
CA ARG A 92 -2.50 -27.28 -12.65
C ARG A 92 -1.24 -27.47 -13.48
N ALA A 93 -1.08 -28.63 -14.15
CA ALA A 93 0.02 -28.89 -15.06
C ALA A 93 -0.03 -27.93 -16.27
N TYR A 94 -1.19 -27.71 -16.86
CA TYR A 94 -1.37 -26.79 -17.99
C TYR A 94 -1.12 -25.32 -17.58
N MET A 95 -1.58 -24.91 -16.39
CA MET A 95 -1.23 -23.60 -15.84
C MET A 95 0.29 -23.41 -15.72
N ARG A 96 1.00 -24.42 -15.18
CA ARG A 96 2.46 -24.38 -15.05
C ARG A 96 3.15 -24.28 -16.40
N TRP A 97 2.68 -25.06 -17.39
CA TRP A 97 3.20 -25.02 -18.75
C TRP A 97 3.05 -23.64 -19.39
N ASN A 98 1.83 -23.09 -19.38
CA ASN A 98 1.54 -21.82 -20.00
C ASN A 98 2.30 -20.65 -19.32
N ALA A 99 2.40 -20.66 -18.00
CA ALA A 99 3.20 -19.67 -17.27
C ALA A 99 4.69 -19.75 -17.65
N MET A 100 5.25 -20.96 -17.76
CA MET A 100 6.62 -21.17 -18.20
C MET A 100 6.80 -20.74 -19.65
N ALA A 101 5.91 -21.20 -20.55
CA ALA A 101 5.99 -20.88 -21.97
C ALA A 101 5.94 -19.37 -22.21
N MET A 102 5.05 -18.63 -21.51
CA MET A 102 4.92 -17.18 -21.61
C MET A 102 6.23 -16.46 -21.25
N VAL A 103 6.83 -16.82 -20.12
CA VAL A 103 8.09 -16.20 -19.67
C VAL A 103 9.25 -16.56 -20.58
N VAL A 104 9.39 -17.83 -21.00
CA VAL A 104 10.48 -18.27 -21.87
C VAL A 104 10.38 -17.63 -23.25
N LYS A 105 9.17 -17.54 -23.83
CA LYS A 105 8.94 -16.87 -25.13
C LYS A 105 9.27 -15.39 -25.06
N ALA A 106 8.85 -14.68 -24.01
CA ALA A 106 9.18 -13.28 -23.80
C ALA A 106 10.69 -13.00 -23.80
N ASN A 107 11.50 -13.98 -23.38
CA ASN A 107 12.95 -13.84 -23.33
C ASN A 107 13.68 -14.42 -24.56
N ARG A 108 13.00 -15.18 -25.43
CA ARG A 108 13.61 -15.79 -26.63
C ARG A 108 13.27 -15.08 -27.94
N LEU A 109 12.07 -14.47 -28.05
CA LEU A 109 11.53 -13.97 -29.33
C LEU A 109 12.10 -12.61 -29.77
N HIS A 110 12.74 -11.86 -28.89
CA HIS A 110 13.21 -10.50 -29.15
C HIS A 110 14.73 -10.31 -28.93
N PRO A 111 15.60 -11.20 -29.49
CA PRO A 111 17.06 -11.09 -29.29
C PRO A 111 17.65 -9.84 -29.96
N ALA A 112 17.00 -9.32 -31.02
CA ALA A 112 17.46 -8.15 -31.77
C ALA A 112 17.31 -6.84 -30.98
N ASP A 113 16.35 -6.76 -30.07
CA ASP A 113 16.07 -5.59 -29.23
C ASP A 113 16.95 -5.53 -27.96
N GLY A 114 17.91 -6.44 -27.84
CA GLY A 114 19.01 -6.38 -26.88
C GLY A 114 18.70 -6.87 -25.49
N GLY A 115 17.55 -7.50 -25.22
CA GLY A 115 17.26 -7.78 -23.86
C GLY A 115 16.31 -8.90 -23.48
N ASP A 116 16.54 -9.38 -22.27
CA ASP A 116 15.62 -10.22 -21.55
C ASP A 116 14.48 -9.35 -20.99
N LEU A 117 13.23 -9.64 -21.35
CA LEU A 117 12.07 -9.00 -20.73
C LEU A 117 11.83 -9.46 -19.28
N GLY A 118 12.54 -10.50 -18.85
CA GLY A 118 12.43 -11.05 -17.51
C GLY A 118 11.17 -11.87 -17.29
N GLY A 119 10.67 -11.86 -16.06
CA GLY A 119 9.54 -12.67 -15.60
C GLY A 119 9.98 -13.71 -14.58
N HIS A 120 9.03 -14.20 -13.79
CA HIS A 120 9.30 -15.13 -12.70
C HIS A 120 8.48 -16.41 -12.85
N ILE A 121 9.16 -17.54 -13.04
CA ILE A 121 8.52 -18.85 -13.10
C ILE A 121 8.51 -19.51 -11.71
N SER A 122 9.61 -19.36 -10.97
CA SER A 122 9.87 -20.12 -9.75
C SER A 122 8.91 -19.79 -8.59
N SER A 123 8.44 -18.54 -8.48
CA SER A 123 7.48 -18.14 -7.45
C SER A 123 6.13 -18.79 -7.69
N PHE A 124 5.61 -18.71 -8.91
CA PHE A 124 4.36 -19.39 -9.26
C PHE A 124 4.51 -20.92 -9.15
N ALA A 125 5.64 -21.48 -9.53
CA ALA A 125 5.89 -22.92 -9.42
C ALA A 125 5.69 -23.42 -7.98
N SER A 126 6.08 -22.65 -6.96
CA SER A 126 5.83 -22.99 -5.56
C SER A 126 4.35 -22.82 -5.15
N LEU A 127 3.62 -21.84 -5.70
CA LEU A 127 2.25 -21.48 -5.33
C LEU A 127 1.16 -22.25 -6.09
N ALA A 128 1.48 -22.97 -7.15
CA ALA A 128 0.48 -23.49 -8.07
C ALA A 128 -0.59 -24.40 -7.44
N HIS A 129 -0.27 -25.14 -6.36
CA HIS A 129 -1.28 -25.95 -5.64
C HIS A 129 -2.26 -25.08 -4.88
N MET A 130 -1.75 -24.02 -4.24
CA MET A 130 -2.57 -23.05 -3.49
C MET A 130 -3.49 -22.27 -4.43
N PHE A 131 -2.98 -21.83 -5.57
CA PHE A 131 -3.81 -21.16 -6.58
C PHE A 131 -4.88 -22.08 -7.17
N ALA A 132 -4.53 -23.34 -7.44
CA ALA A 132 -5.52 -24.33 -7.91
C ALA A 132 -6.63 -24.54 -6.88
N ALA A 133 -6.30 -24.66 -5.60
CA ALA A 133 -7.30 -24.77 -4.53
C ALA A 133 -8.18 -23.51 -4.46
N GLY A 134 -7.58 -22.33 -4.46
CA GLY A 134 -8.31 -21.06 -4.45
C GLY A 134 -9.28 -20.91 -5.62
N PHE A 135 -8.79 -21.09 -6.86
CA PHE A 135 -9.62 -20.98 -8.06
C PHE A 135 -10.74 -22.01 -8.13
N ASN A 136 -10.50 -23.22 -7.65
CA ASN A 136 -11.49 -24.30 -7.83
C ASN A 136 -12.47 -24.42 -6.66
N HIS A 137 -12.15 -23.90 -5.45
CA HIS A 137 -12.94 -24.21 -4.26
C HIS A 137 -13.28 -23.03 -3.36
N PHE A 138 -12.50 -21.95 -3.35
CA PHE A 138 -12.61 -20.94 -2.29
C PHE A 138 -12.88 -19.51 -2.78
N TRP A 139 -12.32 -19.09 -3.90
CA TRP A 139 -12.39 -17.69 -4.31
C TRP A 139 -13.68 -17.40 -5.07
N HIS A 140 -14.58 -16.67 -4.42
CA HIS A 140 -15.85 -16.29 -5.01
C HIS A 140 -15.71 -15.03 -5.86
N ALA A 141 -16.24 -15.08 -7.08
CA ALA A 141 -16.47 -13.88 -7.85
C ALA A 141 -17.78 -13.19 -7.42
N GLU A 142 -17.96 -11.95 -7.85
CA GLU A 142 -19.21 -11.23 -7.61
C GLU A 142 -20.35 -11.93 -8.33
N SER A 143 -21.42 -12.22 -7.58
CA SER A 143 -22.62 -12.91 -8.05
C SER A 143 -23.81 -12.50 -7.21
N GLU A 144 -25.00 -12.99 -7.55
CA GLU A 144 -26.19 -12.80 -6.71
C GLU A 144 -25.96 -13.39 -5.31
N GLY A 145 -26.02 -12.53 -4.29
CA GLY A 145 -25.79 -12.90 -2.88
C GLY A 145 -24.33 -12.94 -2.42
N HIS A 146 -23.35 -12.64 -3.28
CA HIS A 146 -21.94 -12.58 -2.88
C HIS A 146 -21.21 -11.46 -3.61
N GLY A 147 -20.66 -10.48 -2.85
CA GLY A 147 -19.97 -9.31 -3.42
C GLY A 147 -18.58 -9.58 -4.01
N GLY A 148 -18.15 -10.85 -4.08
CA GLY A 148 -16.83 -11.27 -4.56
C GLY A 148 -15.72 -11.09 -3.53
N ASP A 149 -14.73 -11.99 -3.54
CA ASP A 149 -13.55 -11.92 -2.69
C ASP A 149 -12.50 -10.94 -3.21
N CYS A 150 -11.67 -10.44 -2.31
CA CYS A 150 -10.52 -9.62 -2.64
C CYS A 150 -9.26 -10.47 -2.67
N LEU A 151 -8.50 -10.42 -3.78
CA LEU A 151 -7.31 -11.22 -3.98
C LEU A 151 -6.07 -10.34 -4.11
N TYR A 152 -5.23 -10.31 -3.08
CA TYR A 152 -3.90 -9.73 -3.12
C TYR A 152 -2.91 -10.79 -3.57
N ILE A 153 -2.66 -10.85 -4.85
CA ILE A 153 -1.78 -11.85 -5.48
C ILE A 153 -0.35 -11.38 -5.41
N GLN A 154 0.56 -12.20 -4.87
CA GLN A 154 1.99 -11.91 -4.89
C GLN A 154 2.44 -11.55 -6.32
N GLY A 155 3.06 -10.40 -6.49
CA GLY A 155 3.38 -9.84 -7.81
C GLY A 155 4.18 -10.79 -8.72
N HIS A 156 5.15 -11.49 -8.15
CA HIS A 156 5.99 -12.47 -8.86
C HIS A 156 5.22 -13.71 -9.36
N SER A 157 3.98 -13.90 -8.93
CA SER A 157 3.13 -15.04 -9.31
C SER A 157 2.13 -14.72 -10.41
N SER A 158 2.11 -13.48 -10.92
CA SER A 158 1.23 -13.04 -12.01
C SER A 158 1.22 -13.95 -13.23
N PRO A 159 2.34 -14.57 -13.68
CA PRO A 159 2.32 -15.52 -14.81
C PRO A 159 1.34 -16.67 -14.62
N GLY A 160 1.17 -17.18 -13.40
CA GLY A 160 0.22 -18.24 -13.12
C GLY A 160 -1.24 -17.81 -13.22
N VAL A 161 -1.54 -16.56 -12.86
CA VAL A 161 -2.87 -15.97 -13.00
C VAL A 161 -3.21 -15.74 -14.47
N TYR A 162 -2.25 -15.24 -15.25
CA TYR A 162 -2.42 -15.10 -16.70
C TYR A 162 -2.63 -16.44 -17.39
N ALA A 163 -1.83 -17.45 -17.02
CA ALA A 163 -2.00 -18.82 -17.55
C ALA A 163 -3.39 -19.38 -17.22
N ARG A 164 -3.91 -19.14 -16.01
CA ARG A 164 -5.28 -19.53 -15.63
C ARG A 164 -6.32 -18.80 -16.46
N ALA A 165 -6.19 -17.49 -16.59
CA ALA A 165 -7.13 -16.66 -17.36
C ALA A 165 -7.12 -17.01 -18.86
N PHE A 166 -5.99 -17.41 -19.41
CA PHE A 166 -5.88 -17.94 -20.77
C PHE A 166 -6.65 -19.26 -20.92
N MET A 167 -6.50 -20.18 -19.99
CA MET A 167 -7.27 -21.43 -20.00
C MET A 167 -8.77 -21.16 -19.84
N GLU A 168 -9.19 -20.16 -19.08
CA GLU A 168 -10.57 -19.70 -18.94
C GLU A 168 -11.12 -19.02 -20.20
N GLY A 169 -10.30 -18.77 -21.22
CA GLY A 169 -10.67 -18.04 -22.43
C GLY A 169 -10.80 -16.53 -22.27
N ARG A 170 -10.31 -15.96 -21.18
CA ARG A 170 -10.34 -14.53 -20.86
C ARG A 170 -9.15 -13.75 -21.44
N LEU A 171 -8.06 -14.44 -21.71
CA LEU A 171 -6.88 -13.90 -22.38
C LEU A 171 -6.60 -14.70 -23.65
N THR A 172 -6.09 -14.03 -24.65
CA THR A 172 -5.71 -14.63 -25.94
C THR A 172 -4.25 -15.05 -25.96
N GLU A 173 -3.88 -15.90 -26.91
CA GLU A 173 -2.48 -16.27 -27.15
C GLU A 173 -1.64 -15.04 -27.53
N GLU A 174 -2.17 -14.11 -28.34
CA GLU A 174 -1.49 -12.86 -28.67
C GLU A 174 -1.16 -12.04 -27.42
N GLN A 175 -2.07 -11.94 -26.46
CA GLN A 175 -1.80 -11.24 -25.20
C GLN A 175 -0.68 -11.92 -24.39
N LEU A 176 -0.66 -13.25 -24.34
CA LEU A 176 0.41 -13.99 -23.67
C LEU A 176 1.77 -13.80 -24.35
N LEU A 177 1.80 -13.76 -25.68
CA LEU A 177 3.00 -13.48 -26.47
C LEU A 177 3.58 -12.10 -26.18
N ASN A 178 2.70 -11.13 -25.88
CA ASN A 178 3.08 -9.76 -25.55
C ASN A 178 3.25 -9.52 -24.04
N PHE A 179 3.56 -10.57 -23.26
CA PHE A 179 3.85 -10.43 -21.83
C PHE A 179 5.02 -9.46 -21.59
N ARG A 180 4.83 -8.49 -20.72
CA ARG A 180 5.78 -7.39 -20.40
C ARG A 180 6.09 -6.45 -21.57
N GLN A 181 5.23 -6.40 -22.58
CA GLN A 181 5.32 -5.47 -23.71
C GLN A 181 4.21 -4.42 -23.62
N GLU A 182 4.28 -3.62 -22.57
CA GLU A 182 3.22 -2.67 -22.17
C GLU A 182 3.20 -1.41 -23.04
N GLY A 183 4.35 -1.04 -23.63
CA GLY A 183 4.50 0.21 -24.38
C GLY A 183 3.61 0.35 -25.62
N ALA A 184 3.22 -0.77 -26.24
CA ALA A 184 2.31 -0.79 -27.37
C ALA A 184 0.82 -0.83 -26.97
N GLY A 185 0.50 -0.90 -25.68
CA GLY A 185 -0.86 -0.99 -25.14
C GLY A 185 -1.58 -2.32 -25.41
N LYS A 186 -0.88 -3.35 -25.90
CA LYS A 186 -1.43 -4.66 -26.25
C LYS A 186 -0.92 -5.79 -25.37
N GLY A 187 0.08 -5.52 -24.54
CA GLY A 187 0.75 -6.52 -23.73
C GLY A 187 0.09 -6.72 -22.37
N LEU A 188 0.42 -7.84 -21.74
CA LEU A 188 0.07 -8.07 -20.34
C LEU A 188 1.06 -7.33 -19.44
N SER A 189 0.55 -6.75 -18.36
CA SER A 189 1.38 -6.05 -17.39
C SER A 189 2.40 -6.97 -16.74
N SER A 190 3.57 -6.41 -16.41
CA SER A 190 4.68 -7.13 -15.78
C SER A 190 4.29 -7.75 -14.45
N TYR A 191 3.46 -7.04 -13.71
CA TYR A 191 2.94 -7.37 -12.39
C TYR A 191 1.48 -6.94 -12.27
N PRO A 192 0.78 -7.24 -11.17
CA PRO A 192 -0.55 -6.70 -10.93
C PRO A 192 -0.55 -5.17 -10.93
N HIS A 193 -1.10 -4.56 -11.98
CA HIS A 193 -1.25 -3.11 -12.12
C HIS A 193 -2.67 -2.76 -12.57
N PRO A 194 -3.54 -2.32 -11.64
CA PRO A 194 -4.90 -1.87 -11.99
C PRO A 194 -4.93 -0.74 -13.01
N LYS A 195 -3.92 0.14 -13.03
CA LYS A 195 -3.79 1.20 -14.03
C LYS A 195 -3.65 0.66 -15.45
N LEU A 196 -2.90 -0.43 -15.62
CA LEU A 196 -2.58 -0.99 -16.94
C LEU A 196 -3.61 -2.04 -17.39
N MET A 197 -4.25 -2.73 -16.43
CA MET A 197 -5.30 -3.72 -16.69
C MET A 197 -6.51 -3.46 -15.77
N PRO A 198 -7.28 -2.36 -16.04
CA PRO A 198 -8.27 -1.82 -15.10
C PRO A 198 -9.51 -2.70 -14.88
N GLU A 199 -9.76 -3.68 -15.74
CA GLU A 199 -10.87 -4.64 -15.60
C GLU A 199 -10.41 -6.00 -15.06
N PHE A 200 -9.10 -6.17 -14.87
CA PHE A 200 -8.50 -7.44 -14.49
C PHE A 200 -7.91 -7.40 -13.08
N TRP A 201 -6.86 -6.61 -12.84
CA TRP A 201 -6.14 -6.60 -11.57
C TRP A 201 -6.87 -5.76 -10.50
N GLN A 202 -7.05 -6.34 -9.32
CA GLN A 202 -7.70 -5.66 -8.21
C GLN A 202 -6.73 -4.75 -7.45
N PHE A 203 -5.51 -5.24 -7.16
CA PHE A 203 -4.54 -4.57 -6.29
C PHE A 203 -3.12 -4.66 -6.84
N PRO A 204 -2.30 -3.60 -6.75
CA PRO A 204 -0.87 -3.65 -7.02
C PRO A 204 -0.16 -4.26 -5.81
N THR A 205 0.70 -5.24 -6.05
CA THR A 205 1.33 -6.01 -4.97
C THR A 205 2.82 -6.23 -5.16
N VAL A 206 3.43 -5.55 -6.14
CA VAL A 206 4.84 -5.75 -6.44
C VAL A 206 5.76 -4.98 -5.51
N SER A 207 5.34 -3.83 -4.98
CA SER A 207 6.01 -3.20 -3.85
C SER A 207 5.73 -4.04 -2.62
N MET A 208 6.74 -4.83 -2.23
CA MET A 208 6.59 -5.83 -1.19
C MET A 208 6.26 -5.19 0.16
N GLY A 209 5.45 -5.86 0.96
CA GLY A 209 4.93 -5.34 2.23
C GLY A 209 3.64 -4.54 2.09
N LEU A 210 3.42 -3.82 0.99
CA LEU A 210 2.19 -3.04 0.81
C LEU A 210 0.95 -3.91 0.65
N GLY A 211 1.07 -5.07 -0.02
CA GLY A 211 -0.03 -6.02 -0.18
C GLY A 211 -0.62 -6.46 1.16
N PRO A 212 0.16 -7.05 2.06
CA PRO A 212 -0.27 -7.41 3.42
C PRO A 212 -0.87 -6.23 4.19
N LEU A 213 -0.22 -5.08 4.20
CA LEU A 213 -0.69 -3.89 4.90
C LEU A 213 -2.05 -3.42 4.39
N MET A 214 -2.17 -3.17 3.08
CA MET A 214 -3.42 -2.71 2.46
C MET A 214 -4.56 -3.71 2.66
N ALA A 215 -4.27 -5.01 2.63
CA ALA A 215 -5.27 -6.06 2.79
C ALA A 215 -5.90 -6.07 4.19
N ILE A 216 -5.15 -5.78 5.23
CA ILE A 216 -5.67 -5.63 6.60
C ILE A 216 -6.72 -4.52 6.63
N TYR A 217 -6.41 -3.34 6.08
CA TYR A 217 -7.35 -2.22 6.04
C TYR A 217 -8.51 -2.45 5.06
N GLN A 218 -8.30 -3.21 3.99
CA GLN A 218 -9.39 -3.65 3.10
C GLN A 218 -10.36 -4.58 3.83
N ALA A 219 -9.86 -5.54 4.59
CA ALA A 219 -10.71 -6.45 5.39
C ALA A 219 -11.50 -5.70 6.47
N ARG A 220 -10.84 -4.76 7.14
CA ARG A 220 -11.47 -3.85 8.12
C ARG A 220 -12.56 -3.00 7.45
N PHE A 221 -12.28 -2.45 6.27
CA PHE A 221 -13.22 -1.61 5.55
C PHE A 221 -14.46 -2.38 5.07
N LEU A 222 -14.33 -3.64 4.71
CA LEU A 222 -15.48 -4.50 4.43
C LEU A 222 -16.40 -4.60 5.67
N LYS A 223 -15.85 -4.83 6.86
CA LYS A 223 -16.63 -4.87 8.11
C LYS A 223 -17.25 -3.50 8.43
N TYR A 224 -16.53 -2.40 8.18
CA TYR A 224 -17.06 -1.04 8.32
C TYR A 224 -18.27 -0.80 7.40
N LEU A 225 -18.21 -1.18 6.13
CA LEU A 225 -19.34 -1.03 5.20
C LEU A 225 -20.57 -1.84 5.63
N HIS A 226 -20.36 -3.05 6.14
CA HIS A 226 -21.41 -3.89 6.69
C HIS A 226 -22.05 -3.25 7.93
N ALA A 227 -21.24 -2.85 8.90
CA ALA A 227 -21.69 -2.21 10.14
C ALA A 227 -22.46 -0.90 9.89
N ARG A 228 -22.08 -0.16 8.83
CA ARG A 228 -22.76 1.05 8.38
C ARG A 228 -24.03 0.78 7.54
N GLY A 229 -24.30 -0.48 7.19
CA GLY A 229 -25.42 -0.84 6.30
C GLY A 229 -25.27 -0.32 4.85
N ILE A 230 -24.05 0.01 4.40
CA ILE A 230 -23.79 0.54 3.06
C ILE A 230 -23.71 -0.60 2.02
N ALA A 231 -23.10 -1.72 2.41
CA ALA A 231 -23.01 -2.89 1.57
C ALA A 231 -23.03 -4.16 2.43
N ASP A 232 -23.65 -5.23 1.93
CA ASP A 232 -23.51 -6.54 2.53
C ASP A 232 -22.19 -7.17 2.12
N THR A 233 -21.28 -7.23 3.07
CA THR A 233 -19.92 -7.75 2.90
C THR A 233 -19.61 -8.89 3.86
N ALA A 234 -20.61 -9.41 4.60
CA ALA A 234 -20.43 -10.39 5.65
C ALA A 234 -19.74 -11.69 5.18
N ASN A 235 -20.06 -12.13 3.96
CA ASN A 235 -19.54 -13.38 3.40
C ASN A 235 -18.25 -13.25 2.61
N ARG A 236 -17.73 -12.02 2.48
CA ARG A 236 -16.55 -11.75 1.65
C ARG A 236 -15.27 -11.98 2.41
N LYS A 237 -14.29 -12.57 1.75
CA LYS A 237 -12.94 -12.79 2.28
C LYS A 237 -11.92 -11.93 1.54
N VAL A 238 -10.85 -11.61 2.26
CA VAL A 238 -9.64 -10.98 1.72
C VAL A 238 -8.51 -12.00 1.83
N TRP A 239 -8.04 -12.47 0.69
CA TRP A 239 -6.94 -13.43 0.57
C TRP A 239 -5.66 -12.71 0.18
N VAL A 240 -4.59 -12.98 0.91
CA VAL A 240 -3.29 -12.33 0.68
C VAL A 240 -2.23 -13.39 0.45
N PHE A 241 -1.59 -13.33 -0.70
CA PHE A 241 -0.46 -14.19 -1.03
C PHE A 241 0.84 -13.38 -0.96
N CYS A 242 1.70 -13.77 -0.06
CA CYS A 242 3.01 -13.15 0.15
C CYS A 242 4.10 -14.20 0.28
N GLY A 243 5.34 -13.80 0.00
CA GLY A 243 6.51 -14.65 0.22
C GLY A 243 7.02 -14.55 1.66
N ASP A 244 7.72 -15.59 2.11
CA ASP A 244 8.42 -15.58 3.40
C ASP A 244 9.51 -14.49 3.45
N GLY A 245 10.18 -14.20 2.35
CA GLY A 245 11.13 -13.08 2.25
C GLY A 245 10.46 -11.71 2.27
N GLU A 246 9.19 -11.60 1.88
CA GLU A 246 8.41 -10.36 1.97
C GLU A 246 8.08 -9.96 3.41
N MET A 247 8.16 -10.92 4.34
CA MET A 247 7.97 -10.65 5.77
C MET A 247 9.14 -9.87 6.40
N ASP A 248 10.24 -9.66 5.67
CA ASP A 248 11.32 -8.75 6.07
C ASP A 248 10.90 -7.27 6.02
N GLU A 249 9.90 -6.93 5.20
CA GLU A 249 9.37 -5.57 5.14
C GLU A 249 8.54 -5.26 6.40
N PRO A 250 8.85 -4.17 7.11
CA PRO A 250 8.09 -3.79 8.30
C PRO A 250 6.59 -3.63 8.03
N GLU A 251 6.23 -3.20 6.84
CA GLU A 251 4.85 -3.03 6.40
C GLU A 251 4.07 -4.35 6.40
N SER A 252 4.72 -5.48 6.12
CA SER A 252 4.08 -6.80 6.11
C SER A 252 3.52 -7.18 7.49
N LEU A 253 4.18 -6.76 8.56
CA LEU A 253 3.85 -7.10 9.95
C LEU A 253 3.28 -5.92 10.73
N GLY A 254 3.35 -4.71 10.17
CA GLY A 254 3.07 -3.47 10.89
C GLY A 254 1.66 -3.32 11.47
N ALA A 255 0.67 -4.01 10.91
CA ALA A 255 -0.73 -3.89 11.32
C ALA A 255 -1.37 -5.21 11.77
N ILE A 256 -0.61 -6.29 11.96
CA ILE A 256 -1.16 -7.60 12.36
C ILE A 256 -1.87 -7.54 13.72
N GLY A 257 -1.37 -6.73 14.66
CA GLY A 257 -2.01 -6.51 15.95
C GLY A 257 -3.38 -5.84 15.84
N LEU A 258 -3.59 -4.91 14.89
CA LEU A 258 -4.89 -4.32 14.61
C LEU A 258 -5.87 -5.38 14.07
N ALA A 259 -5.43 -6.21 13.15
CA ALA A 259 -6.27 -7.24 12.56
C ALA A 259 -6.84 -8.20 13.63
N ALA A 260 -6.02 -8.61 14.58
CA ALA A 260 -6.44 -9.46 15.69
C ALA A 260 -7.38 -8.72 16.66
N ARG A 261 -7.02 -7.47 17.05
CA ARG A 261 -7.84 -6.65 17.97
C ARG A 261 -9.25 -6.41 17.43
N GLU A 262 -9.40 -6.18 16.12
CA GLU A 262 -10.69 -5.97 15.46
C GLU A 262 -11.33 -7.27 14.96
N LYS A 263 -10.72 -8.43 15.26
CA LYS A 263 -11.25 -9.77 14.94
C LYS A 263 -11.59 -9.90 13.45
N LEU A 264 -10.66 -9.57 12.59
CA LEU A 264 -10.84 -9.61 11.14
C LEU A 264 -10.84 -11.06 10.61
N ASP A 265 -11.85 -11.84 10.94
CA ASP A 265 -12.01 -13.24 10.50
C ASP A 265 -12.35 -13.40 9.00
N ASN A 266 -12.50 -12.30 8.32
CA ASN A 266 -12.58 -12.21 6.87
C ASN A 266 -11.21 -12.04 6.19
N LEU A 267 -10.11 -12.07 6.95
CA LEU A 267 -8.73 -11.89 6.46
C LEU A 267 -7.95 -13.20 6.55
N ILE A 268 -7.37 -13.63 5.44
CA ILE A 268 -6.56 -14.85 5.35
C ILE A 268 -5.24 -14.53 4.66
N PHE A 269 -4.13 -14.66 5.40
CA PHE A 269 -2.79 -14.60 4.82
C PHE A 269 -2.33 -15.99 4.42
N VAL A 270 -1.72 -16.12 3.26
CA VAL A 270 -1.06 -17.33 2.76
C VAL A 270 0.41 -17.01 2.52
N VAL A 271 1.25 -17.34 3.47
CA VAL A 271 2.68 -17.10 3.37
C VAL A 271 3.34 -18.32 2.70
N ASN A 272 3.89 -18.09 1.51
CA ASN A 272 4.61 -19.09 0.73
C ASN A 272 6.03 -19.23 1.28
N CYS A 273 6.21 -20.13 2.23
CA CYS A 273 7.49 -20.39 2.88
C CYS A 273 8.34 -21.32 2.00
N ASN A 274 8.88 -20.78 0.93
CA ASN A 274 9.81 -21.51 0.06
C ASN A 274 11.26 -21.46 0.54
N LEU A 275 11.52 -20.73 1.65
CA LEU A 275 12.76 -20.58 2.39
C LEU A 275 13.85 -19.78 1.68
N GLN A 276 13.54 -19.15 0.53
CA GLN A 276 14.55 -18.52 -0.31
C GLN A 276 14.20 -17.08 -0.70
N ARG A 277 15.16 -16.18 -0.53
CA ARG A 277 15.21 -14.85 -1.17
C ARG A 277 15.80 -14.96 -2.58
N LEU A 278 16.25 -13.82 -3.09
CA LEU A 278 16.95 -13.74 -4.37
C LEU A 278 18.35 -14.35 -4.28
N ASP A 279 19.12 -13.98 -3.26
CA ASP A 279 20.54 -14.31 -3.14
C ASP A 279 20.81 -15.57 -2.30
N GLY A 280 19.84 -16.00 -1.47
CA GLY A 280 20.05 -17.13 -0.57
C GLY A 280 18.80 -17.45 0.28
N PRO A 281 18.98 -18.15 1.40
CA PRO A 281 17.89 -18.49 2.31
C PRO A 281 17.33 -17.26 3.05
N VAL A 282 16.05 -17.28 3.39
CA VAL A 282 15.41 -16.22 4.21
C VAL A 282 16.00 -16.22 5.61
N ARG A 283 16.08 -17.39 6.25
CA ARG A 283 16.68 -17.59 7.58
C ARG A 283 17.56 -18.83 7.57
N GLY A 284 18.77 -18.70 6.98
CA GLY A 284 19.66 -19.85 6.81
C GLY A 284 20.01 -20.58 8.12
N ASN A 285 20.33 -19.83 9.16
CA ASN A 285 20.66 -20.31 10.50
C ASN A 285 19.46 -20.34 11.47
N GLY A 286 18.25 -20.20 10.96
CA GLY A 286 17.02 -20.17 11.72
C GLY A 286 15.90 -20.95 11.05
N LYS A 287 14.66 -20.63 11.42
CA LYS A 287 13.43 -21.25 10.88
C LYS A 287 12.36 -20.19 10.74
N ILE A 288 12.18 -19.66 9.53
CA ILE A 288 11.22 -18.58 9.24
C ILE A 288 9.78 -18.95 9.63
N ILE A 289 9.37 -20.19 9.45
CA ILE A 289 8.02 -20.64 9.83
C ILE A 289 7.79 -20.52 11.34
N GLN A 290 8.81 -20.86 12.14
CA GLN A 290 8.70 -20.77 13.60
C GLN A 290 8.76 -19.31 14.08
N GLU A 291 9.57 -18.47 13.44
CA GLU A 291 9.63 -17.03 13.71
C GLU A 291 8.26 -16.41 13.45
N LEU A 292 7.70 -16.60 12.26
CA LEU A 292 6.39 -16.08 11.89
C LEU A 292 5.24 -16.68 12.74
N GLU A 293 5.32 -17.97 13.10
CA GLU A 293 4.33 -18.55 14.03
C GLU A 293 4.29 -17.76 15.34
N GLY A 294 5.47 -17.45 15.89
CA GLY A 294 5.57 -16.68 17.15
C GLY A 294 4.98 -15.29 17.03
N GLU A 295 5.28 -14.58 15.96
CA GLU A 295 4.81 -13.21 15.72
C GLU A 295 3.28 -13.16 15.55
N PHE A 296 2.72 -14.02 14.69
CA PHE A 296 1.28 -14.05 14.45
C PHE A 296 0.48 -14.57 15.66
N ARG A 297 0.94 -15.61 16.34
CA ARG A 297 0.29 -16.09 17.57
C ARG A 297 0.35 -15.03 18.68
N GLY A 298 1.52 -14.40 18.88
CA GLY A 298 1.69 -13.32 19.84
C GLY A 298 0.78 -12.13 19.58
N SER A 299 0.43 -11.90 18.32
CA SER A 299 -0.51 -10.86 17.91
C SER A 299 -1.99 -11.28 17.96
N GLY A 300 -2.29 -12.55 18.29
CA GLY A 300 -3.67 -13.04 18.42
C GLY A 300 -4.30 -13.62 17.15
N TRP A 301 -3.50 -14.04 16.18
CA TRP A 301 -3.98 -14.70 14.95
C TRP A 301 -4.16 -16.20 15.14
N ASN A 302 -5.09 -16.79 14.42
CA ASN A 302 -5.15 -18.21 14.14
C ASN A 302 -4.01 -18.57 13.18
N VAL A 303 -3.11 -19.49 13.59
CA VAL A 303 -1.96 -19.90 12.78
C VAL A 303 -2.08 -21.36 12.38
N ILE A 304 -2.07 -21.62 11.09
CA ILE A 304 -2.11 -22.98 10.51
C ILE A 304 -0.80 -23.22 9.76
N LYS A 305 0.01 -24.14 10.24
CA LYS A 305 1.24 -24.59 9.59
C LYS A 305 0.93 -25.78 8.68
N LEU A 306 1.39 -25.68 7.43
CA LEU A 306 1.35 -26.76 6.45
C LEU A 306 2.76 -27.07 5.96
N ILE A 307 3.46 -27.98 6.64
CA ILE A 307 4.88 -28.25 6.47
C ILE A 307 5.14 -29.51 5.65
N TRP A 308 4.42 -30.60 5.95
CA TRP A 308 4.69 -31.93 5.42
C TRP A 308 3.51 -32.45 4.58
N GLY A 309 3.81 -33.06 3.44
CA GLY A 309 2.85 -33.77 2.61
C GLY A 309 2.47 -35.14 3.21
N LYS A 310 1.46 -35.77 2.62
CA LYS A 310 0.88 -37.04 3.11
C LYS A 310 1.88 -38.19 3.22
N GLU A 311 2.97 -38.17 2.46
CA GLU A 311 4.01 -39.18 2.52
C GLU A 311 4.70 -39.25 3.88
N TRP A 312 4.67 -38.16 4.65
CA TRP A 312 5.23 -38.09 5.98
C TRP A 312 4.31 -38.63 7.08
N ASP A 313 2.99 -38.75 6.82
CA ASP A 313 2.01 -39.11 7.84
C ASP A 313 2.31 -40.49 8.44
N GLY A 314 2.69 -41.45 7.60
CA GLY A 314 3.07 -42.79 8.04
C GLY A 314 4.38 -42.83 8.83
N LEU A 315 5.33 -41.95 8.57
CA LEU A 315 6.57 -41.80 9.33
C LEU A 315 6.29 -41.15 10.69
N LEU A 316 5.53 -40.06 10.70
CA LEU A 316 5.15 -39.36 11.93
C LEU A 316 4.28 -40.24 12.86
N ALA A 317 3.42 -41.08 12.32
CA ALA A 317 2.62 -42.03 13.10
C ALA A 317 3.47 -43.12 13.78
N LYS A 318 4.63 -43.44 13.22
CA LYS A 318 5.61 -44.41 13.79
C LYS A 318 6.54 -43.77 14.81
N ASP A 319 6.65 -42.48 14.87
CA ASP A 319 7.56 -41.72 15.74
C ASP A 319 7.02 -41.63 17.16
N LYS A 320 7.08 -42.80 17.87
CA LYS A 320 6.52 -42.94 19.23
C LYS A 320 7.36 -42.23 20.30
N ASP A 321 8.65 -42.12 20.08
CA ASP A 321 9.62 -41.53 21.01
C ASP A 321 10.05 -40.11 20.59
N GLY A 322 9.42 -39.53 19.58
CA GLY A 322 9.64 -38.16 19.14
C GLY A 322 10.97 -37.88 18.43
N ALA A 323 11.74 -38.92 18.06
CA ALA A 323 13.04 -38.75 17.43
C ALA A 323 12.96 -38.03 16.08
N LEU A 324 11.95 -38.35 15.27
CA LEU A 324 11.73 -37.70 13.97
C LEU A 324 11.27 -36.24 14.17
N ARG A 325 10.32 -35.97 15.08
CA ARG A 325 9.87 -34.62 15.40
C ARG A 325 11.03 -33.75 15.93
N LYS A 326 11.93 -34.36 16.72
CA LYS A 326 13.13 -33.67 17.23
C LYS A 326 14.03 -33.23 16.09
N ILE A 327 14.44 -34.14 15.16
CA ILE A 327 15.31 -33.74 14.05
C ILE A 327 14.62 -32.77 13.09
N MET A 328 13.30 -32.85 12.92
CA MET A 328 12.52 -31.85 12.17
C MET A 328 12.61 -30.47 12.83
N MET A 329 12.55 -30.40 14.15
CA MET A 329 12.65 -29.16 14.91
C MET A 329 14.06 -28.59 14.91
N ASP A 330 15.08 -29.43 15.04
CA ASP A 330 16.49 -29.02 15.10
C ASP A 330 17.08 -28.65 13.73
N THR A 331 16.47 -29.10 12.62
CA THR A 331 16.98 -28.84 11.28
C THR A 331 16.75 -27.40 10.85
N LEU A 332 17.78 -26.71 10.43
CA LEU A 332 17.76 -25.32 9.98
C LEU A 332 17.18 -25.18 8.55
N ASP A 333 16.68 -24.00 8.21
CA ASP A 333 16.13 -23.74 6.88
C ASP A 333 17.17 -23.86 5.77
N GLY A 334 18.42 -23.48 6.03
CA GLY A 334 19.52 -23.68 5.09
C GLY A 334 19.75 -25.17 4.75
N ASP A 335 19.63 -26.06 5.75
CA ASP A 335 19.71 -27.51 5.51
C ASP A 335 18.47 -28.00 4.73
N TYR A 336 17.29 -27.55 5.07
CA TYR A 336 16.07 -27.90 4.33
C TYR A 336 16.13 -27.49 2.86
N GLN A 337 16.80 -26.39 2.54
CA GLN A 337 17.06 -25.97 1.18
C GLN A 337 18.05 -26.93 0.50
N ALA A 338 19.16 -27.23 1.17
CA ALA A 338 20.18 -28.15 0.68
C ALA A 338 19.61 -29.54 0.36
N PHE A 339 18.66 -30.05 1.17
CA PHE A 339 18.00 -31.33 0.92
C PHE A 339 17.21 -31.40 -0.39
N LYS A 340 16.72 -30.27 -0.89
CA LYS A 340 16.01 -30.23 -2.17
C LYS A 340 16.94 -29.91 -3.35
N ALA A 341 18.07 -29.29 -3.09
CA ALA A 341 19.10 -29.05 -4.11
C ALA A 341 19.98 -30.28 -4.38
N ASN A 342 19.91 -31.32 -3.52
CA ASN A 342 20.65 -32.59 -3.64
C ASN A 342 19.69 -33.78 -3.81
N ASP A 343 20.21 -34.98 -3.76
CA ASP A 343 19.50 -36.25 -3.98
C ASP A 343 19.00 -36.90 -2.69
N GLY A 344 18.29 -38.03 -2.82
CA GLY A 344 17.74 -38.77 -1.68
C GLY A 344 18.80 -39.43 -0.83
N ALA A 345 19.96 -39.81 -1.40
CA ALA A 345 21.08 -40.36 -0.63
C ALA A 345 21.64 -39.29 0.32
N PHE A 346 21.73 -38.03 -0.13
CA PHE A 346 22.12 -36.90 0.69
C PHE A 346 21.11 -36.68 1.83
N VAL A 347 19.82 -36.72 1.56
CA VAL A 347 18.77 -36.58 2.59
C VAL A 347 18.84 -37.73 3.58
N ARG A 348 18.97 -38.99 3.14
CA ARG A 348 19.13 -40.15 4.00
C ARG A 348 20.28 -39.97 4.98
N LYS A 349 21.45 -39.54 4.49
CA LYS A 349 22.65 -39.36 5.29
C LYS A 349 22.54 -38.14 6.25
N HIS A 350 22.12 -36.97 5.75
CA HIS A 350 22.28 -35.71 6.44
C HIS A 350 21.02 -35.27 7.21
N PHE A 351 19.85 -35.89 6.96
CA PHE A 351 18.65 -35.70 7.74
C PHE A 351 18.33 -36.90 8.59
N PHE A 352 17.93 -38.03 7.99
CA PHE A 352 17.53 -39.22 8.73
C PHE A 352 18.72 -39.85 9.50
N GLY A 353 19.94 -39.74 8.99
CA GLY A 353 21.16 -40.27 9.59
C GLY A 353 21.64 -39.51 10.84
N ARG A 354 20.95 -38.42 11.23
CA ARG A 354 21.26 -37.68 12.48
C ARG A 354 20.88 -38.47 13.74
N ASP A 355 19.92 -39.38 13.64
CA ASP A 355 19.51 -40.28 14.70
C ASP A 355 19.34 -41.69 14.16
N PRO A 356 19.91 -42.73 14.76
CA PRO A 356 19.78 -44.10 14.28
C PRO A 356 18.34 -44.60 14.15
N ARG A 357 17.43 -44.14 15.04
CA ARG A 357 16.02 -44.50 15.02
C ARG A 357 15.32 -43.95 13.76
N THR A 358 15.62 -42.73 13.37
CA THR A 358 15.05 -42.14 12.16
C THR A 358 15.65 -42.76 10.89
N LEU A 359 16.92 -43.16 10.91
CA LEU A 359 17.53 -43.88 9.80
C LEU A 359 16.86 -45.25 9.60
N GLU A 360 16.52 -45.97 10.69
CA GLU A 360 15.81 -47.24 10.65
C GLU A 360 14.38 -47.07 10.08
N MET A 361 13.67 -45.97 10.42
CA MET A 361 12.32 -45.69 9.90
C MET A 361 12.26 -45.66 8.38
N VAL A 362 13.34 -45.26 7.71
CA VAL A 362 13.43 -45.16 6.25
C VAL A 362 14.29 -46.23 5.59
N ALA A 363 14.70 -47.28 6.34
CA ALA A 363 15.56 -48.35 5.86
C ALA A 363 15.02 -49.07 4.61
N ARG A 364 13.70 -49.14 4.47
CA ARG A 364 13.03 -49.80 3.35
C ARG A 364 12.70 -48.88 2.18
N LEU A 365 12.86 -47.57 2.32
CA LEU A 365 12.62 -46.60 1.27
C LEU A 365 13.86 -46.45 0.38
N SER A 366 13.68 -46.44 -0.93
CA SER A 366 14.72 -46.04 -1.87
C SER A 366 15.09 -44.56 -1.71
N ASP A 367 16.25 -44.16 -2.21
CA ASP A 367 16.65 -42.75 -2.21
C ASP A 367 15.71 -41.89 -3.04
N THR A 368 15.14 -42.45 -4.13
CA THR A 368 14.12 -41.78 -4.93
C THR A 368 12.84 -41.53 -4.12
N GLU A 369 12.37 -42.48 -3.32
CA GLU A 369 11.21 -42.31 -2.46
C GLU A 369 11.47 -41.28 -1.35
N ILE A 370 12.67 -41.28 -0.74
CA ILE A 370 13.07 -40.26 0.23
C ILE A 370 13.07 -38.86 -0.38
N TRP A 371 13.63 -38.72 -1.60
CA TRP A 371 13.64 -37.42 -2.27
C TRP A 371 12.22 -36.93 -2.62
N ASN A 372 11.30 -37.86 -2.90
CA ASN A 372 9.92 -37.59 -3.23
C ASN A 372 9.01 -37.31 -2.01
N LEU A 373 9.51 -37.39 -0.79
CA LEU A 373 8.81 -36.89 0.39
C LEU A 373 8.52 -35.39 0.22
N ARG A 374 7.25 -35.06 -0.03
CA ARG A 374 6.85 -33.69 -0.41
C ARG A 374 6.71 -32.78 0.82
N ARG A 375 6.93 -31.49 0.58
CA ARG A 375 6.50 -30.44 1.52
C ARG A 375 5.00 -30.22 1.37
N GLY A 376 4.34 -29.77 2.45
CA GLY A 376 2.89 -29.69 2.54
C GLY A 376 2.22 -28.84 1.46
N GLY A 377 2.86 -27.73 1.06
CA GLY A 377 2.34 -26.87 0.00
C GLY A 377 2.31 -27.49 -1.40
N HIS A 378 2.88 -28.71 -1.56
CA HIS A 378 2.82 -29.48 -2.81
C HIS A 378 1.88 -30.69 -2.72
N ASP A 379 1.08 -30.79 -1.66
CA ASP A 379 0.04 -31.78 -1.50
C ASP A 379 -1.34 -31.15 -1.64
N ALA A 380 -2.07 -31.49 -2.70
CA ALA A 380 -3.35 -30.88 -3.01
C ALA A 380 -4.44 -31.16 -1.95
N GLY A 381 -4.42 -32.35 -1.33
CA GLY A 381 -5.36 -32.70 -0.27
C GLY A 381 -5.13 -31.85 0.98
N LYS A 382 -3.89 -31.79 1.43
CA LYS A 382 -3.50 -31.01 2.62
C LYS A 382 -3.66 -29.49 2.41
N VAL A 383 -3.37 -28.99 1.20
CA VAL A 383 -3.64 -27.58 0.85
C VAL A 383 -5.13 -27.29 0.94
N TYR A 384 -5.98 -28.18 0.39
CA TYR A 384 -7.42 -28.00 0.51
C TYR A 384 -7.89 -27.97 1.98
N ALA A 385 -7.43 -28.92 2.81
CA ALA A 385 -7.78 -28.97 4.22
C ALA A 385 -7.37 -27.70 4.97
N ALA A 386 -6.17 -27.18 4.72
CA ALA A 386 -5.68 -25.94 5.32
C ALA A 386 -6.52 -24.72 4.88
N PHE A 387 -6.85 -24.62 3.59
CA PHE A 387 -7.71 -23.54 3.07
C PHE A 387 -9.13 -23.62 3.64
N HIS A 388 -9.67 -24.84 3.75
CA HIS A 388 -10.98 -25.04 4.34
C HIS A 388 -11.03 -24.60 5.81
N ALA A 389 -10.04 -24.99 6.60
CA ALA A 389 -9.94 -24.58 8.00
C ALA A 389 -9.79 -23.05 8.15
N ALA A 390 -8.95 -22.43 7.32
CA ALA A 390 -8.77 -20.97 7.31
C ALA A 390 -10.07 -20.22 6.91
N ASN A 391 -10.75 -20.71 5.87
CA ASN A 391 -11.97 -20.08 5.37
C ASN A 391 -13.14 -20.20 6.34
N SER A 392 -13.20 -21.27 7.13
CA SER A 392 -14.26 -21.55 8.09
C SER A 392 -14.01 -20.94 9.48
N HIS A 393 -12.79 -20.52 9.77
CA HIS A 393 -12.43 -19.95 11.06
C HIS A 393 -13.13 -18.62 11.31
N GLN A 394 -13.57 -18.38 12.55
CA GLN A 394 -14.28 -17.18 12.97
C GLN A 394 -13.62 -16.52 14.18
N GLY A 395 -13.80 -15.22 14.32
CA GLY A 395 -13.38 -14.46 15.47
C GLY A 395 -11.91 -14.01 15.47
N GLN A 396 -11.09 -14.51 14.54
CA GLN A 396 -9.69 -14.14 14.42
C GLN A 396 -9.27 -14.12 12.93
N PRO A 397 -8.34 -13.25 12.52
CA PRO A 397 -7.68 -13.40 11.24
C PRO A 397 -6.85 -14.69 11.22
N THR A 398 -6.67 -15.29 10.05
CA THR A 398 -5.93 -16.55 9.89
C THR A 398 -4.69 -16.35 9.03
N VAL A 399 -3.56 -16.93 9.43
CA VAL A 399 -2.36 -17.08 8.62
C VAL A 399 -2.08 -18.56 8.34
N LEU A 400 -1.86 -18.86 7.07
CA LEU A 400 -1.36 -20.15 6.60
C LEU A 400 0.15 -20.02 6.34
N LEU A 401 0.97 -20.73 7.13
CA LEU A 401 2.42 -20.83 6.91
C LEU A 401 2.69 -22.10 6.09
N VAL A 402 2.87 -21.94 4.80
CA VAL A 402 2.87 -23.05 3.84
C VAL A 402 4.28 -23.32 3.33
N LYS A 403 4.88 -24.43 3.77
CA LYS A 403 6.22 -24.84 3.33
C LYS A 403 6.19 -25.37 1.90
N THR A 404 6.98 -24.76 1.04
CA THR A 404 7.10 -25.11 -0.38
C THR A 404 8.57 -25.26 -0.81
N VAL A 405 8.77 -25.52 -2.09
CA VAL A 405 10.10 -25.48 -2.74
C VAL A 405 10.06 -24.44 -3.84
N LYS A 406 11.00 -23.51 -3.84
CA LYS A 406 11.15 -22.52 -4.91
C LYS A 406 11.48 -23.24 -6.22
N GLY A 407 10.77 -22.90 -7.30
CA GLY A 407 10.97 -23.57 -8.58
C GLY A 407 10.51 -25.02 -8.62
N TRP A 408 9.59 -25.44 -7.75
CA TRP A 408 9.12 -26.82 -7.72
C TRP A 408 8.63 -27.30 -9.09
N GLY A 409 9.16 -28.45 -9.53
CA GLY A 409 8.85 -28.99 -10.83
C GLY A 409 9.84 -28.63 -11.94
N MET A 410 10.73 -27.68 -11.72
CA MET A 410 11.73 -27.26 -12.71
C MET A 410 12.97 -28.18 -12.75
N GLY A 411 13.04 -29.18 -11.87
CA GLY A 411 14.14 -30.14 -11.80
C GLY A 411 15.49 -29.47 -11.59
N GLU A 412 16.53 -30.03 -12.21
CA GLU A 412 17.90 -29.53 -12.06
C GLU A 412 18.08 -28.08 -12.51
N ALA A 413 17.22 -27.56 -13.37
CA ALA A 413 17.29 -26.18 -13.87
C ALA A 413 17.06 -25.12 -12.78
N GLY A 414 16.33 -25.44 -11.70
CA GLY A 414 16.00 -24.41 -10.71
C GLY A 414 15.38 -24.88 -9.40
N GLU A 415 15.05 -26.17 -9.22
CA GLU A 415 14.35 -26.62 -8.02
C GLU A 415 15.24 -26.53 -6.77
N GLY A 416 14.88 -25.62 -5.84
CA GLY A 416 15.62 -25.43 -4.58
C GLY A 416 16.97 -24.73 -4.68
N LYS A 417 17.41 -24.31 -5.88
CA LYS A 417 18.70 -23.65 -6.08
C LYS A 417 18.61 -22.13 -5.88
N ASN A 418 19.69 -21.50 -5.42
CA ASN A 418 19.76 -20.04 -5.29
C ASN A 418 19.59 -19.32 -6.63
N THR A 419 20.01 -19.95 -7.74
CA THR A 419 19.83 -19.43 -9.10
C THR A 419 18.40 -19.54 -9.62
N ALA A 420 17.50 -20.23 -8.92
CA ALA A 420 16.11 -20.45 -9.33
C ALA A 420 15.33 -19.17 -9.67
N HIS A 421 15.62 -18.07 -8.98
CA HIS A 421 14.97 -16.78 -9.24
C HIS A 421 15.33 -16.20 -10.61
N GLN A 422 16.55 -16.43 -11.08
CA GLN A 422 17.07 -15.92 -12.35
C GLN A 422 16.85 -16.88 -13.54
N THR A 423 16.20 -18.03 -13.33
CA THR A 423 15.95 -19.01 -14.37
C THR A 423 14.89 -18.49 -15.36
N LYS A 424 15.32 -17.67 -16.30
CA LYS A 424 14.49 -17.07 -17.36
C LYS A 424 14.68 -17.81 -18.70
N LYS A 425 15.82 -18.47 -18.85
CA LYS A 425 16.24 -19.19 -20.05
C LYS A 425 16.38 -20.67 -19.70
N LEU A 426 15.34 -21.44 -19.97
CA LEU A 426 15.41 -22.90 -19.92
C LEU A 426 16.02 -23.41 -21.24
N THR A 427 16.84 -24.44 -21.17
CA THR A 427 17.29 -25.15 -22.33
C THR A 427 16.17 -26.00 -22.94
N ASP A 428 16.31 -26.45 -24.18
CA ASP A 428 15.29 -27.31 -24.78
C ASP A 428 15.15 -28.65 -24.04
N ASP A 429 16.21 -29.13 -23.43
CA ASP A 429 16.16 -30.31 -22.57
C ASP A 429 15.41 -30.05 -21.26
N ASP A 430 15.57 -28.88 -20.65
CA ASP A 430 14.83 -28.52 -19.46
C ASP A 430 13.32 -28.43 -19.78
N ILE A 431 12.96 -27.84 -20.92
CA ILE A 431 11.58 -27.74 -21.40
C ILE A 431 11.00 -29.14 -21.67
N ARG A 432 11.78 -30.05 -22.29
CA ARG A 432 11.36 -31.44 -22.51
C ARG A 432 11.12 -32.15 -21.18
N ARG A 433 12.06 -32.07 -20.22
CA ARG A 433 11.92 -32.67 -18.90
C ARG A 433 10.69 -32.10 -18.15
N PHE A 434 10.43 -30.81 -18.28
CA PHE A 434 9.27 -30.18 -17.68
C PHE A 434 7.97 -30.70 -18.30
N ARG A 435 7.85 -30.75 -19.64
CA ARG A 435 6.72 -31.34 -20.35
C ARG A 435 6.46 -32.78 -19.88
N ASP A 436 7.52 -33.61 -19.85
CA ASP A 436 7.41 -35.03 -19.50
C ASP A 436 6.99 -35.23 -18.04
N ARG A 437 7.59 -34.47 -17.13
CA ARG A 437 7.25 -34.52 -15.69
C ARG A 437 5.77 -34.23 -15.42
N PHE A 438 5.17 -33.34 -16.18
CA PHE A 438 3.79 -32.92 -16.02
C PHE A 438 2.83 -33.53 -17.05
N ASN A 439 3.30 -34.43 -17.88
CA ASN A 439 2.52 -35.12 -18.93
C ASN A 439 1.75 -34.12 -19.81
N ILE A 440 2.43 -33.05 -20.25
CA ILE A 440 1.82 -32.07 -21.14
C ILE A 440 1.71 -32.67 -22.55
N PRO A 441 0.54 -32.70 -23.19
CA PRO A 441 0.33 -33.38 -24.46
C PRO A 441 0.83 -32.56 -25.66
N ILE A 442 2.13 -32.24 -25.69
CA ILE A 442 2.81 -31.53 -26.78
C ILE A 442 3.79 -32.48 -27.42
N PRO A 443 3.67 -32.76 -28.76
CA PRO A 443 4.62 -33.60 -29.51
C PRO A 443 6.03 -33.04 -29.49
N ASP A 444 7.03 -33.93 -29.61
CA ASP A 444 8.43 -33.54 -29.68
C ASP A 444 8.73 -32.57 -30.84
N ALA A 445 8.02 -32.73 -31.98
CA ALA A 445 8.18 -31.86 -33.13
C ALA A 445 7.77 -30.39 -32.86
N ASP A 446 6.84 -30.15 -31.98
CA ASP A 446 6.31 -28.84 -31.67
C ASP A 446 7.05 -28.18 -30.47
N LEU A 447 7.81 -28.98 -29.73
CA LEU A 447 8.45 -28.56 -28.50
C LEU A 447 9.42 -27.36 -28.67
N PRO A 448 10.20 -27.24 -29.74
CA PRO A 448 11.09 -26.09 -29.97
C PRO A 448 10.34 -24.75 -30.05
N ASN A 449 9.08 -24.78 -30.47
CA ASN A 449 8.21 -23.57 -30.56
C ASN A 449 7.55 -23.22 -29.24
N ILE A 450 7.63 -24.10 -28.25
CA ILE A 450 7.03 -23.94 -26.91
C ILE A 450 5.58 -23.44 -27.03
N PRO A 451 4.67 -24.19 -27.72
CA PRO A 451 3.31 -23.71 -27.95
C PRO A 451 2.56 -23.55 -26.62
N PHE A 452 1.68 -22.55 -26.53
CA PHE A 452 0.73 -22.51 -25.44
C PHE A 452 -0.25 -23.69 -25.59
N TYR A 453 -0.73 -24.19 -24.46
CA TYR A 453 -1.64 -25.33 -24.46
C TYR A 453 -2.94 -24.99 -23.71
N ARG A 454 -4.03 -25.09 -24.41
CA ARG A 454 -5.38 -25.00 -23.87
C ARG A 454 -6.20 -26.15 -24.48
N PRO A 455 -6.71 -27.07 -23.64
CA PRO A 455 -7.61 -28.13 -24.13
C PRO A 455 -8.86 -27.54 -24.79
N ALA A 456 -9.49 -28.30 -25.66
CA ALA A 456 -10.79 -27.94 -26.24
C ALA A 456 -11.87 -27.85 -25.14
N ASP A 457 -12.85 -26.97 -25.31
CA ASP A 457 -13.86 -26.68 -24.29
C ASP A 457 -14.79 -27.88 -23.94
N ASP A 458 -14.85 -28.89 -24.82
CA ASP A 458 -15.61 -30.11 -24.62
C ASP A 458 -14.84 -31.19 -23.81
N THR A 459 -13.58 -30.96 -23.49
CA THR A 459 -12.78 -31.89 -22.66
C THR A 459 -13.29 -31.92 -21.21
N PRO A 460 -13.05 -33.01 -20.50
CA PRO A 460 -13.43 -33.14 -19.09
C PRO A 460 -12.79 -32.07 -18.21
N GLU A 461 -11.52 -31.74 -18.49
CA GLU A 461 -10.75 -30.72 -17.75
C GLU A 461 -11.40 -29.34 -17.88
N MET A 462 -11.77 -28.95 -19.11
CA MET A 462 -12.32 -27.62 -19.36
C MET A 462 -13.74 -27.51 -18.83
N LYS A 463 -14.56 -28.53 -19.00
CA LYS A 463 -15.90 -28.59 -18.37
C LYS A 463 -15.80 -28.44 -16.86
N TYR A 464 -14.91 -29.19 -16.21
CA TYR A 464 -14.65 -29.10 -14.78
C TYR A 464 -14.21 -27.71 -14.36
N LEU A 465 -13.26 -27.12 -15.07
CA LEU A 465 -12.76 -25.75 -14.80
C LEU A 465 -13.91 -24.74 -14.79
N HIS A 466 -14.73 -24.76 -15.84
CA HIS A 466 -15.83 -23.80 -15.98
C HIS A 466 -16.96 -24.06 -14.95
N GLU A 467 -17.31 -25.31 -14.69
CA GLU A 467 -18.29 -25.70 -13.66
C GLU A 467 -17.86 -25.20 -12.26
N ARG A 468 -16.57 -25.38 -11.90
CA ARG A 468 -16.06 -24.88 -10.61
C ARG A 468 -16.12 -23.36 -10.53
N ARG A 469 -15.75 -22.64 -11.59
CA ARG A 469 -15.82 -21.19 -11.60
C ARG A 469 -17.26 -20.66 -11.57
N GLN A 470 -18.17 -21.31 -12.27
CA GLN A 470 -19.60 -20.97 -12.24
C GLN A 470 -20.18 -21.19 -10.84
N ALA A 471 -19.85 -22.29 -10.18
CA ALA A 471 -20.28 -22.57 -8.81
C ALA A 471 -19.77 -21.53 -7.79
N LEU A 472 -18.66 -20.84 -8.10
CA LEU A 472 -18.08 -19.77 -7.30
C LEU A 472 -18.41 -18.36 -7.83
N GLY A 473 -19.48 -18.22 -8.62
CA GLY A 473 -19.98 -16.94 -9.10
C GLY A 473 -19.28 -16.36 -10.34
N GLY A 474 -18.28 -17.04 -10.90
CA GLY A 474 -17.58 -16.59 -12.12
C GLY A 474 -16.06 -16.53 -11.98
N TYR A 475 -15.43 -15.71 -12.82
CA TYR A 475 -13.98 -15.69 -12.96
C TYR A 475 -13.32 -14.57 -12.14
N LEU A 476 -12.10 -14.84 -11.63
CA LEU A 476 -11.24 -13.91 -10.90
C LEU A 476 -9.80 -14.02 -11.42
N PRO A 477 -8.94 -12.96 -11.24
CA PRO A 477 -9.32 -11.63 -10.76
C PRO A 477 -10.22 -10.88 -11.76
N LYS A 478 -11.08 -10.02 -11.24
CA LYS A 478 -11.95 -9.13 -12.00
C LYS A 478 -12.04 -7.80 -11.26
N ARG A 479 -12.03 -6.71 -12.00
CA ARG A 479 -12.10 -5.36 -11.45
C ARG A 479 -13.16 -4.54 -12.19
N ARG A 480 -13.77 -3.62 -11.48
CA ARG A 480 -14.71 -2.63 -12.01
C ARG A 480 -14.01 -1.29 -12.15
N ALA A 481 -14.09 -0.68 -13.32
CA ALA A 481 -13.49 0.63 -13.61
C ALA A 481 -14.34 1.81 -13.09
N LYS A 482 -15.66 1.61 -12.98
CA LYS A 482 -16.62 2.59 -12.43
C LYS A 482 -17.68 1.87 -11.61
N ALA A 483 -18.25 2.54 -10.61
CA ALA A 483 -19.44 2.05 -9.92
C ALA A 483 -20.67 2.23 -10.82
N ASP A 484 -21.67 1.37 -10.61
CA ASP A 484 -22.97 1.47 -11.30
C ASP A 484 -23.82 2.60 -10.73
N GLU A 485 -23.64 2.95 -9.44
CA GLU A 485 -24.38 4.04 -8.81
C GLU A 485 -23.88 5.41 -9.29
N GLN A 486 -24.81 6.35 -9.32
CA GLN A 486 -24.56 7.74 -9.75
C GLN A 486 -25.01 8.71 -8.66
N PHE A 487 -24.22 9.74 -8.43
CA PHE A 487 -24.56 10.82 -7.50
C PHE A 487 -24.46 12.17 -8.21
N THR A 488 -25.28 13.12 -7.76
CA THR A 488 -25.16 14.51 -8.14
C THR A 488 -24.56 15.27 -6.96
N VAL A 489 -23.50 16.01 -7.21
CA VAL A 489 -22.86 16.87 -6.22
C VAL A 489 -23.71 18.13 -6.05
N PRO A 490 -24.04 18.55 -4.80
CA PRO A 490 -24.77 19.80 -4.56
C PRO A 490 -24.10 21.00 -5.26
N PRO A 491 -24.86 21.98 -5.71
CA PRO A 491 -24.31 23.21 -6.32
C PRO A 491 -23.28 23.88 -5.38
N LEU A 492 -22.33 24.61 -5.96
CA LEU A 492 -21.25 25.26 -5.20
C LEU A 492 -21.80 26.21 -4.13
N GLU A 493 -22.90 26.88 -4.42
CA GLU A 493 -23.58 27.82 -3.52
C GLU A 493 -24.09 27.17 -2.22
N THR A 494 -24.26 25.86 -2.20
CA THR A 494 -24.59 25.11 -0.98
C THR A 494 -23.51 25.29 0.10
N PHE A 495 -22.28 25.53 -0.32
CA PHE A 495 -21.12 25.70 0.55
C PHE A 495 -20.82 27.17 0.88
N LYS A 496 -21.84 28.05 0.86
CA LYS A 496 -21.73 29.50 1.12
C LYS A 496 -20.91 29.84 2.36
N ALA A 497 -20.92 29.00 3.39
CA ALA A 497 -20.16 29.21 4.64
C ALA A 497 -18.63 29.35 4.42
N VAL A 498 -18.12 28.94 3.27
CA VAL A 498 -16.71 29.10 2.89
C VAL A 498 -16.52 29.99 1.66
N LEU A 499 -17.59 30.34 0.95
CA LEU A 499 -17.55 31.21 -0.24
C LEU A 499 -17.77 32.68 0.10
N GLU A 500 -18.49 32.99 1.18
CA GLU A 500 -18.75 34.34 1.62
C GLU A 500 -17.55 34.88 2.42
N PRO A 501 -17.35 36.21 2.46
CA PRO A 501 -16.30 36.81 3.28
C PRO A 501 -16.60 36.59 4.77
N THR A 502 -15.56 36.52 5.59
CA THR A 502 -15.74 36.51 7.06
C THR A 502 -16.31 37.86 7.53
N ALA A 503 -17.19 37.83 8.54
CA ALA A 503 -17.70 39.05 9.16
C ALA A 503 -16.53 39.89 9.72
N GLU A 504 -16.74 41.19 9.83
CA GLU A 504 -15.76 42.14 10.39
C GLU A 504 -15.24 41.65 11.76
N GLY A 505 -13.93 41.63 11.92
CA GLY A 505 -13.27 41.20 13.15
C GLY A 505 -13.22 39.67 13.34
N ARG A 506 -13.79 38.89 12.44
CA ARG A 506 -13.72 37.41 12.49
C ARG A 506 -12.65 36.86 11.57
N GLU A 507 -11.78 36.04 12.15
CA GLU A 507 -10.69 35.37 11.44
C GLU A 507 -10.87 33.86 11.52
N ILE A 508 -10.52 33.15 10.48
CA ILE A 508 -10.49 31.68 10.40
C ILE A 508 -9.26 31.21 9.64
N SER A 509 -8.91 29.95 9.84
CA SER A 509 -7.89 29.25 9.06
C SER A 509 -8.50 28.47 7.89
N THR A 510 -7.68 28.03 6.93
CA THR A 510 -8.14 27.14 5.87
C THR A 510 -8.52 25.76 6.42
N THR A 511 -7.90 25.30 7.53
CA THR A 511 -8.36 24.11 8.26
C THR A 511 -9.80 24.27 8.74
N GLN A 512 -10.15 25.41 9.34
CA GLN A 512 -11.53 25.68 9.75
C GLN A 512 -12.49 25.81 8.55
N ALA A 513 -12.01 26.33 7.42
CA ALA A 513 -12.78 26.36 6.19
C ALA A 513 -13.12 24.95 5.71
N TYR A 514 -12.14 24.06 5.70
CA TYR A 514 -12.38 22.64 5.40
C TYR A 514 -13.42 22.02 6.33
N VAL A 515 -13.29 22.21 7.63
CA VAL A 515 -14.24 21.64 8.61
C VAL A 515 -15.66 22.15 8.35
N ARG A 516 -15.83 23.44 7.98
CA ARG A 516 -17.15 23.98 7.60
C ARG A 516 -17.69 23.36 6.32
N PHE A 517 -16.85 23.17 5.32
CA PHE A 517 -17.21 22.49 4.09
C PHE A 517 -17.65 21.05 4.37
N LEU A 518 -16.86 20.30 5.14
CA LEU A 518 -17.14 18.93 5.54
C LEU A 518 -18.46 18.82 6.30
N ASN A 519 -18.72 19.70 7.28
CA ASN A 519 -19.98 19.74 8.02
C ASN A 519 -21.18 20.00 7.13
N THR A 520 -21.02 20.80 6.07
CA THR A 520 -22.08 21.02 5.08
C THR A 520 -22.34 19.77 4.27
N LEU A 521 -21.28 19.11 3.79
CA LEU A 521 -21.35 17.89 3.00
C LEU A 521 -21.95 16.72 3.79
N LEU A 522 -21.60 16.58 5.07
CA LEU A 522 -22.14 15.54 5.97
C LEU A 522 -23.66 15.65 6.19
N ARG A 523 -24.26 16.83 5.99
CA ARG A 523 -25.72 17.05 6.09
C ARG A 523 -26.47 16.74 4.80
N ASP A 524 -25.76 16.54 3.70
CA ASP A 524 -26.38 16.10 2.45
C ASP A 524 -26.94 14.69 2.61
N ALA A 525 -28.19 14.48 2.25
CA ALA A 525 -28.88 13.22 2.47
C ALA A 525 -28.31 12.06 1.63
N ALA A 526 -27.78 12.35 0.44
CA ALA A 526 -27.23 11.35 -0.48
C ALA A 526 -25.73 11.12 -0.26
N LEU A 527 -24.96 12.19 -0.18
CA LEU A 527 -23.50 12.13 -0.07
C LEU A 527 -23.01 11.99 1.37
N GLY A 528 -23.69 12.58 2.33
CA GLY A 528 -23.29 12.58 3.74
C GLY A 528 -22.98 11.18 4.30
N PRO A 529 -23.83 10.15 4.08
CA PRO A 529 -23.53 8.77 4.49
C PRO A 529 -22.30 8.14 3.82
N ARG A 530 -21.87 8.69 2.68
CA ARG A 530 -20.73 8.20 1.89
C ARG A 530 -19.41 8.85 2.29
N VAL A 531 -19.44 9.93 3.03
CA VAL A 531 -18.25 10.60 3.53
C VAL A 531 -17.56 9.76 4.59
N VAL A 532 -16.25 9.59 4.47
CA VAL A 532 -15.42 8.84 5.41
C VAL A 532 -14.30 9.75 5.92
N PRO A 533 -14.47 10.40 7.07
CA PRO A 533 -13.38 11.11 7.72
C PRO A 533 -12.39 10.10 8.32
N ILE A 534 -11.09 10.27 8.00
CA ILE A 534 -10.01 9.39 8.47
C ILE A 534 -9.01 10.26 9.23
N LEU A 535 -8.68 9.86 10.45
CA LEU A 535 -7.90 10.64 11.40
C LEU A 535 -6.76 9.81 12.00
N VAL A 536 -5.69 10.49 12.39
CA VAL A 536 -4.51 9.90 13.04
C VAL A 536 -4.28 10.53 14.42
N ASP A 537 -5.33 10.46 15.27
CA ASP A 537 -5.36 10.97 16.65
C ASP A 537 -5.26 12.51 16.78
N GLU A 538 -5.61 13.27 15.75
CA GLU A 538 -5.44 14.72 15.71
C GLU A 538 -6.73 15.49 15.44
N ALA A 539 -7.90 14.90 15.74
CA ALA A 539 -9.18 15.54 15.51
C ALA A 539 -9.31 16.88 16.21
N ARG A 540 -8.81 17.01 17.45
CA ARG A 540 -8.87 18.24 18.24
C ARG A 540 -7.96 19.32 17.67
N THR A 541 -6.79 18.98 17.23
CA THR A 541 -5.84 19.89 16.54
C THR A 541 -6.45 20.47 15.27
N PHE A 542 -7.22 19.67 14.53
CA PHE A 542 -7.88 20.10 13.29
C PHE A 542 -9.27 20.69 13.52
N GLY A 543 -9.76 20.78 14.78
CA GLY A 543 -11.08 21.32 15.09
C GLY A 543 -12.23 20.42 14.62
N MET A 544 -12.00 19.12 14.56
CA MET A 544 -12.94 18.09 14.09
C MET A 544 -13.62 17.33 15.24
N GLU A 545 -13.32 17.64 16.50
CA GLU A 545 -13.86 16.94 17.68
C GLU A 545 -15.39 16.99 17.78
N GLY A 546 -16.03 18.01 17.19
CA GLY A 546 -17.48 18.08 17.09
C GLY A 546 -18.12 16.91 16.33
N LEU A 547 -17.36 16.26 15.44
CA LEU A 547 -17.81 15.10 14.69
C LEU A 547 -17.93 13.85 15.55
N PHE A 548 -17.21 13.73 16.67
CA PHE A 548 -17.28 12.56 17.55
C PHE A 548 -18.70 12.29 18.02
N ARG A 549 -19.42 13.35 18.41
CA ARG A 549 -20.80 13.23 18.85
C ARG A 549 -21.76 13.09 17.66
N GLN A 550 -21.48 13.79 16.56
CA GLN A 550 -22.38 13.87 15.40
C GLN A 550 -22.48 12.55 14.65
N ILE A 551 -21.33 11.94 14.33
CA ILE A 551 -21.25 10.77 13.43
C ILE A 551 -20.52 9.59 14.06
N GLY A 552 -19.87 9.75 15.23
CA GLY A 552 -19.21 8.70 15.98
C GLY A 552 -17.93 8.15 15.33
N ILE A 553 -17.08 7.60 16.17
CA ILE A 553 -15.89 6.87 15.76
C ILE A 553 -16.26 5.39 15.59
N TYR A 554 -15.89 4.79 14.48
CA TYR A 554 -16.10 3.37 14.23
C TYR A 554 -15.26 2.52 15.18
N ASN A 555 -15.94 1.68 15.94
CA ASN A 555 -15.33 0.62 16.73
C ASN A 555 -16.21 -0.64 16.68
N PRO A 556 -15.75 -1.77 16.15
CA PRO A 556 -16.57 -2.98 15.99
C PRO A 556 -17.05 -3.57 17.31
N ALA A 557 -16.44 -3.18 18.45
CA ALA A 557 -16.86 -3.59 19.79
C ALA A 557 -17.82 -2.61 20.47
N GLY A 558 -18.14 -1.49 19.82
CA GLY A 558 -18.84 -0.36 20.44
C GLY A 558 -18.00 0.31 21.55
N GLN A 559 -18.62 1.11 22.38
CA GLN A 559 -17.97 1.78 23.51
C GLN A 559 -18.31 1.08 24.84
N LYS A 560 -17.38 0.28 25.35
CA LYS A 560 -17.55 -0.53 26.58
C LYS A 560 -17.13 0.17 27.87
N TYR A 561 -16.72 1.42 27.79
CA TYR A 561 -16.28 2.24 28.92
C TYR A 561 -17.02 3.58 28.92
N THR A 562 -16.98 4.28 30.04
CA THR A 562 -17.49 5.65 30.15
C THR A 562 -16.34 6.61 29.82
N PRO A 563 -16.45 7.45 28.77
CA PRO A 563 -15.39 8.40 28.45
C PRO A 563 -15.25 9.43 29.58
N VAL A 564 -14.01 9.84 29.86
CA VAL A 564 -13.70 10.79 30.95
C VAL A 564 -14.28 12.18 30.68
N ASP A 565 -14.52 12.50 29.42
CA ASP A 565 -15.07 13.77 28.95
C ASP A 565 -16.57 13.71 28.63
N LYS A 566 -17.31 12.71 29.13
CA LYS A 566 -18.74 12.48 28.85
C LYS A 566 -19.65 13.67 29.12
N ASP A 567 -19.23 14.52 30.05
CA ASP A 567 -19.98 15.72 30.46
C ASP A 567 -19.70 16.93 29.55
N GLN A 568 -18.75 16.79 28.62
CA GLN A 568 -18.44 17.80 27.60
C GLN A 568 -19.38 17.68 26.41
N VAL A 569 -19.63 18.79 25.73
CA VAL A 569 -20.50 18.83 24.54
C VAL A 569 -19.92 18.00 23.38
N MET A 570 -18.60 17.94 23.27
CA MET A 570 -17.85 17.27 22.21
C MET A 570 -16.97 16.14 22.78
N TYR A 571 -17.63 15.21 23.50
CA TYR A 571 -16.94 14.09 24.13
C TYR A 571 -16.55 13.00 23.09
N TYR A 572 -15.54 12.22 23.43
CA TYR A 572 -15.06 11.10 22.62
C TYR A 572 -16.10 9.97 22.59
N ARG A 573 -16.63 9.68 21.42
CA ARG A 573 -17.72 8.72 21.23
C ARG A 573 -17.38 7.69 20.18
N GLU A 574 -17.33 6.42 20.59
CA GLU A 574 -17.22 5.27 19.72
C GLU A 574 -18.58 4.60 19.51
N ALA A 575 -18.78 3.99 18.35
CA ALA A 575 -19.99 3.25 18.01
C ALA A 575 -19.69 2.18 16.95
N GLU A 576 -20.41 1.06 17.00
CA GLU A 576 -20.28 -0.03 16.00
C GLU A 576 -20.55 0.46 14.57
N ASN A 577 -21.47 1.41 14.42
CA ASN A 577 -21.80 2.03 13.15
C ASN A 577 -21.23 3.46 13.01
N GLY A 578 -20.19 3.78 13.76
CA GLY A 578 -19.49 5.06 13.66
C GLY A 578 -18.97 5.33 12.24
N GLN A 579 -18.90 6.60 11.87
CA GLN A 579 -18.52 7.00 10.51
C GLN A 579 -17.06 7.38 10.39
N ILE A 580 -16.43 7.85 11.48
CA ILE A 580 -15.01 8.24 11.50
C ILE A 580 -14.16 6.99 11.64
N LEU A 581 -13.13 6.87 10.78
CA LEU A 581 -12.06 5.92 10.98
C LEU A 581 -10.90 6.60 11.72
N GLN A 582 -10.72 6.22 12.98
CA GLN A 582 -9.65 6.70 13.85
C GLN A 582 -8.53 5.66 13.88
N GLU A 583 -7.36 6.01 13.33
CA GLU A 583 -6.28 5.05 13.14
C GLU A 583 -5.20 5.11 14.24
N GLY A 584 -5.33 6.04 15.20
CA GLY A 584 -4.28 6.34 16.14
C GLY A 584 -3.09 7.03 15.46
N ILE A 585 -1.94 7.07 16.12
CA ILE A 585 -0.72 7.70 15.58
C ILE A 585 -0.11 6.74 14.54
N ASN A 586 -0.74 6.66 13.36
CA ASN A 586 -0.42 5.68 12.32
C ASN A 586 -0.81 6.18 10.92
N GLU A 587 0.08 6.92 10.28
CA GLU A 587 -0.16 7.48 8.94
C GLU A 587 -0.31 6.37 7.88
N ALA A 588 0.44 5.29 7.99
CA ALA A 588 0.33 4.15 7.07
C ALA A 588 -1.05 3.48 7.19
N GLY A 589 -1.58 3.34 8.41
CA GLY A 589 -2.93 2.85 8.65
C GLY A 589 -4.01 3.78 8.13
N GLY A 590 -3.84 5.10 8.36
CA GLY A 590 -4.73 6.11 7.78
C GLY A 590 -4.77 6.04 6.26
N MET A 591 -3.62 5.88 5.62
CA MET A 591 -3.54 5.71 4.17
C MET A 591 -4.14 4.38 3.69
N GLY A 592 -3.94 3.29 4.43
CA GLY A 592 -4.56 1.99 4.12
C GLY A 592 -6.09 2.04 4.15
N SER A 593 -6.66 2.65 5.18
CA SER A 593 -8.11 2.92 5.29
C SER A 593 -8.61 3.84 4.19
N TRP A 594 -7.84 4.88 3.86
CA TRP A 594 -8.18 5.79 2.77
C TRP A 594 -8.18 5.08 1.41
N ILE A 595 -7.18 4.24 1.12
CA ILE A 595 -7.13 3.44 -0.13
C ILE A 595 -8.35 2.53 -0.22
N ALA A 596 -8.69 1.80 0.85
CA ALA A 596 -9.84 0.91 0.87
C ALA A 596 -11.17 1.66 0.59
N ALA A 597 -11.34 2.83 1.17
CA ALA A 597 -12.49 3.68 0.91
C ALA A 597 -12.46 4.30 -0.51
N ALA A 598 -11.31 4.81 -0.93
CA ALA A 598 -11.12 5.49 -2.22
C ALA A 598 -11.27 4.55 -3.43
N THR A 599 -11.08 3.25 -3.24
CA THR A 599 -11.26 2.20 -4.25
C THR A 599 -12.55 1.40 -4.09
N SER A 600 -13.42 1.79 -3.17
CA SER A 600 -14.69 1.09 -2.88
C SER A 600 -15.64 1.05 -4.07
N TYR A 601 -15.59 2.03 -4.97
CA TYR A 601 -16.30 2.02 -6.23
C TYR A 601 -15.98 0.77 -7.06
N SER A 602 -14.74 0.32 -7.02
CA SER A 602 -14.24 -0.85 -7.74
C SER A 602 -14.47 -2.14 -6.96
N THR A 603 -14.10 -2.17 -5.69
CA THR A 603 -14.13 -3.38 -4.86
C THR A 603 -15.52 -3.73 -4.35
N ASN A 604 -16.39 -2.74 -4.15
CA ASN A 604 -17.69 -2.93 -3.50
C ASN A 604 -18.86 -2.40 -4.34
N ASN A 605 -18.60 -1.84 -5.53
CA ASN A 605 -19.62 -1.14 -6.33
C ASN A 605 -20.33 -0.02 -5.55
N ARG A 606 -19.60 0.66 -4.65
CA ARG A 606 -20.09 1.74 -3.79
C ARG A 606 -19.13 2.91 -3.81
N ILE A 607 -19.59 4.07 -4.24
CA ILE A 607 -18.82 5.30 -4.19
C ILE A 607 -18.72 5.75 -2.74
N MET A 608 -17.50 5.86 -2.22
CA MET A 608 -17.22 6.47 -0.93
C MET A 608 -16.37 7.72 -1.14
N ILE A 609 -16.43 8.65 -0.18
CA ILE A 609 -15.77 9.96 -0.28
C ILE A 609 -14.84 10.10 0.93
N PRO A 610 -13.64 9.51 0.86
CA PRO A 610 -12.70 9.59 1.97
C PRO A 610 -11.99 10.94 2.02
N PHE A 611 -11.90 11.48 3.24
CA PHE A 611 -11.08 12.62 3.62
C PHE A 611 -10.09 12.18 4.68
N TYR A 612 -8.83 12.04 4.30
CA TYR A 612 -7.77 11.67 5.22
C TYR A 612 -6.98 12.92 5.61
N VAL A 613 -7.04 13.28 6.89
CA VAL A 613 -6.32 14.44 7.45
C VAL A 613 -5.15 13.97 8.28
N TYR A 614 -3.97 14.53 8.01
CA TYR A 614 -2.72 14.21 8.69
C TYR A 614 -1.80 15.44 8.71
N TYR A 615 -0.75 15.42 9.51
CA TYR A 615 0.29 16.45 9.42
C TYR A 615 0.99 16.36 8.07
N SER A 616 1.03 17.46 7.31
CA SER A 616 1.57 17.46 5.94
C SER A 616 3.02 17.00 5.87
N MET A 617 3.82 17.29 6.89
CA MET A 617 5.22 16.87 6.99
C MET A 617 5.35 15.35 7.01
N PHE A 618 4.47 14.63 7.71
CA PHE A 618 4.55 13.18 7.84
C PHE A 618 3.84 12.41 6.73
N GLY A 619 3.05 13.07 5.90
CA GLY A 619 2.29 12.46 4.82
C GLY A 619 3.17 11.73 3.82
N PHE A 620 3.51 12.37 2.73
CA PHE A 620 4.25 11.73 1.64
C PHE A 620 5.62 11.16 2.04
N GLN A 621 6.23 11.63 3.12
CA GLN A 621 7.47 11.03 3.63
C GLN A 621 7.28 9.61 4.17
N ARG A 622 6.11 9.32 4.78
CA ARG A 622 5.79 8.00 5.34
C ARG A 622 4.93 7.13 4.44
N ILE A 623 4.09 7.76 3.62
CA ILE A 623 3.08 7.05 2.83
C ILE A 623 3.32 7.17 1.32
N GLY A 624 4.49 7.62 0.89
CA GLY A 624 4.79 7.91 -0.52
C GLY A 624 4.59 6.71 -1.43
N ASP A 625 5.05 5.52 -1.03
CA ASP A 625 4.85 4.29 -1.79
C ASP A 625 3.36 3.88 -1.85
N MET A 626 2.64 4.00 -0.73
CA MET A 626 1.20 3.77 -0.71
C MET A 626 0.44 4.80 -1.57
N ALA A 627 0.90 6.06 -1.59
CA ALA A 627 0.31 7.10 -2.43
C ALA A 627 0.53 6.82 -3.92
N TRP A 628 1.69 6.30 -4.29
CA TRP A 628 1.98 5.81 -5.63
C TRP A 628 1.09 4.62 -6.00
N ALA A 629 0.99 3.62 -5.11
CA ALA A 629 0.11 2.48 -5.28
C ALA A 629 -1.37 2.89 -5.41
N ALA A 630 -1.81 3.91 -4.65
CA ALA A 630 -3.15 4.48 -4.78
C ALA A 630 -3.40 5.08 -6.16
N GLY A 631 -2.39 5.71 -6.75
CA GLY A 631 -2.42 6.19 -8.14
C GLY A 631 -2.62 5.06 -9.15
N ASP A 632 -1.87 3.97 -9.00
CA ASP A 632 -2.02 2.74 -9.80
C ASP A 632 -3.42 2.12 -9.62
N MET A 633 -3.93 2.08 -8.39
CA MET A 633 -5.27 1.59 -8.06
C MET A 633 -6.39 2.49 -8.56
N GLN A 634 -6.09 3.66 -9.09
CA GLN A 634 -7.07 4.65 -9.52
C GLN A 634 -7.99 5.08 -8.37
N ALA A 635 -7.40 5.31 -7.20
CA ALA A 635 -8.09 5.76 -6.00
C ALA A 635 -8.74 7.14 -6.20
N ARG A 636 -9.86 7.41 -5.51
CA ARG A 636 -10.66 8.64 -5.61
C ARG A 636 -10.95 9.16 -4.22
N GLY A 637 -10.44 10.33 -3.87
CA GLY A 637 -10.63 10.91 -2.54
C GLY A 637 -9.72 12.09 -2.29
N PHE A 638 -9.73 12.57 -1.05
CA PHE A 638 -8.97 13.73 -0.61
C PHE A 638 -7.95 13.35 0.45
N LEU A 639 -6.70 13.69 0.19
CA LEU A 639 -5.61 13.73 1.16
C LEU A 639 -5.44 15.18 1.62
N LEU A 640 -5.46 15.42 2.90
CA LEU A 640 -5.42 16.75 3.49
C LEU A 640 -4.20 16.89 4.40
N GLY A 641 -3.20 17.64 3.92
CA GLY A 641 -2.01 17.95 4.69
C GLY A 641 -2.29 19.08 5.68
N GLY A 642 -2.63 18.74 6.91
CA GLY A 642 -2.91 19.69 7.98
C GLY A 642 -1.64 20.31 8.55
N THR A 643 -1.78 21.45 9.24
CA THR A 643 -0.70 22.24 9.86
C THR A 643 0.48 22.50 8.92
N SER A 644 0.17 22.81 7.67
CA SER A 644 1.12 22.92 6.60
C SER A 644 1.87 24.24 6.59
N GLY A 645 3.00 24.24 5.84
CA GLY A 645 3.86 25.39 5.64
C GLY A 645 4.99 25.52 6.65
N ARG A 646 6.20 25.85 6.16
CA ARG A 646 7.42 25.87 6.98
C ARG A 646 7.46 27.02 7.98
N THR A 647 6.78 28.13 7.68
CA THR A 647 6.73 29.30 8.55
C THR A 647 5.39 29.52 9.23
N THR A 648 4.44 28.60 9.00
CA THR A 648 3.05 28.79 9.48
C THR A 648 2.79 28.16 10.85
N LEU A 649 3.62 27.20 11.26
CA LEU A 649 3.61 26.62 12.60
C LEU A 649 4.44 27.45 13.57
N ASN A 650 3.85 27.82 14.73
CA ASN A 650 4.60 28.44 15.82
C ASN A 650 5.24 27.37 16.71
N GLY A 651 6.57 27.44 16.92
CA GLY A 651 7.25 26.68 17.96
C GLY A 651 7.39 25.19 17.75
N GLU A 652 6.87 24.61 16.67
CA GLU A 652 6.91 23.16 16.43
C GLU A 652 8.25 22.65 15.89
N GLY A 653 8.89 23.44 15.03
CA GLY A 653 10.25 23.19 14.57
C GLY A 653 10.39 22.17 13.46
N LEU A 654 11.63 21.72 13.30
CA LEU A 654 12.16 21.01 12.15
C LEU A 654 11.31 19.83 11.66
N GLN A 655 10.87 18.97 12.55
CA GLN A 655 10.19 17.74 12.18
C GLN A 655 8.71 17.93 11.81
N HIS A 656 8.11 19.10 12.07
CA HIS A 656 6.69 19.38 11.75
C HIS A 656 6.51 20.37 10.61
N GLU A 657 7.53 21.15 10.29
CA GLU A 657 7.46 22.23 9.33
C GLU A 657 7.69 21.74 7.90
N ASP A 658 6.60 21.42 7.22
CA ASP A 658 6.61 20.95 5.83
C ASP A 658 7.03 22.04 4.84
N GLY A 659 7.96 21.74 3.96
CA GLY A 659 8.38 22.61 2.86
C GLY A 659 8.45 21.88 1.50
N HIS A 660 8.02 20.62 1.39
CA HIS A 660 8.30 19.81 0.21
C HIS A 660 7.17 18.83 -0.22
N SER A 661 6.10 18.72 0.53
CA SER A 661 5.03 17.73 0.23
C SER A 661 4.39 17.91 -1.14
N HIS A 662 4.22 19.14 -1.62
CA HIS A 662 3.70 19.40 -2.96
C HIS A 662 4.61 18.91 -4.09
N ILE A 663 5.92 18.93 -3.88
CA ILE A 663 6.88 18.39 -4.86
C ILE A 663 6.73 16.87 -4.93
N LEU A 664 6.61 16.20 -3.79
CA LEU A 664 6.36 14.76 -3.73
C LEU A 664 5.01 14.39 -4.35
N ALA A 665 3.95 15.14 -4.03
CA ALA A 665 2.63 14.95 -4.65
C ALA A 665 2.68 15.11 -6.17
N GLY A 666 3.45 16.09 -6.67
CA GLY A 666 3.63 16.36 -8.10
C GLY A 666 4.29 15.20 -8.87
N THR A 667 5.00 14.29 -8.19
CA THR A 667 5.60 13.12 -8.83
C THR A 667 4.57 12.06 -9.23
N ILE A 668 3.37 12.10 -8.67
CA ILE A 668 2.32 11.09 -8.91
C ILE A 668 1.39 11.60 -10.01
N PRO A 669 1.27 10.90 -11.15
CA PRO A 669 0.61 11.44 -12.36
C PRO A 669 -0.85 11.84 -12.18
N ASN A 670 -1.61 11.16 -11.33
CA ASN A 670 -3.03 11.39 -11.09
C ASN A 670 -3.35 11.95 -9.69
N CYS A 671 -2.34 12.48 -8.99
CA CYS A 671 -2.52 13.27 -7.77
C CYS A 671 -2.58 14.76 -8.13
N ILE A 672 -3.71 15.41 -7.87
CA ILE A 672 -3.94 16.85 -8.15
C ILE A 672 -3.69 17.62 -6.85
N SER A 673 -2.74 18.55 -6.82
CA SER A 673 -2.35 19.17 -5.57
C SER A 673 -2.55 20.68 -5.53
N TYR A 674 -3.01 21.20 -4.38
CA TYR A 674 -3.30 22.63 -4.15
C TYR A 674 -2.81 23.09 -2.78
N ASP A 675 -2.31 24.33 -2.72
CA ASP A 675 -1.94 25.09 -1.53
C ASP A 675 -2.81 26.37 -1.43
N PRO A 676 -4.09 26.25 -1.05
CA PRO A 676 -5.01 27.39 -0.99
C PRO A 676 -4.66 28.34 0.15
N THR A 677 -4.86 29.64 -0.11
CA THR A 677 -4.75 30.72 0.90
C THR A 677 -6.07 31.00 1.58
N PHE A 678 -7.18 30.98 0.85
CA PHE A 678 -8.46 31.47 1.32
C PHE A 678 -9.53 30.38 1.38
N ALA A 679 -10.54 30.62 2.24
CA ALA A 679 -11.66 29.71 2.43
C ALA A 679 -12.42 29.41 1.12
N HIS A 680 -12.64 30.42 0.27
CA HIS A 680 -13.33 30.23 -1.00
C HIS A 680 -12.51 29.36 -1.98
N GLU A 681 -11.17 29.43 -1.96
CA GLU A 681 -10.32 28.56 -2.75
C GLU A 681 -10.49 27.11 -2.30
N VAL A 682 -10.46 26.86 -0.98
CA VAL A 682 -10.73 25.53 -0.40
C VAL A 682 -12.10 25.01 -0.86
N GLY A 683 -13.14 25.85 -0.79
CA GLY A 683 -14.48 25.47 -1.20
C GLY A 683 -14.60 25.11 -2.66
N VAL A 684 -14.03 25.94 -3.56
CA VAL A 684 -14.03 25.70 -5.01
C VAL A 684 -13.26 24.43 -5.37
N ILE A 685 -12.06 24.23 -4.78
CA ILE A 685 -11.21 23.06 -5.06
C ILE A 685 -11.89 21.77 -4.61
N LEU A 686 -12.40 21.73 -3.39
CA LEU A 686 -13.10 20.56 -2.85
C LEU A 686 -14.36 20.23 -3.67
N HIS A 687 -15.15 21.23 -4.00
CA HIS A 687 -16.35 21.06 -4.81
C HIS A 687 -16.02 20.52 -6.21
N HIS A 688 -14.98 21.06 -6.87
CA HIS A 688 -14.51 20.59 -8.16
C HIS A 688 -14.03 19.14 -8.08
N GLY A 689 -13.28 18.79 -7.04
CA GLY A 689 -12.83 17.43 -6.81
C GLY A 689 -13.99 16.45 -6.61
N LEU A 690 -15.03 16.84 -5.87
CA LEU A 690 -16.26 16.04 -5.74
C LEU A 690 -16.90 15.79 -7.10
N LYS A 691 -17.05 16.82 -7.93
CA LYS A 691 -17.62 16.64 -9.28
C LYS A 691 -16.83 15.65 -10.12
N ARG A 692 -15.51 15.81 -10.17
CA ARG A 692 -14.65 14.93 -10.97
C ARG A 692 -14.65 13.48 -10.46
N MET A 693 -14.53 13.28 -9.15
CA MET A 693 -14.38 11.95 -8.59
C MET A 693 -15.71 11.22 -8.33
N VAL A 694 -16.77 11.95 -7.96
CA VAL A 694 -18.07 11.37 -7.60
C VAL A 694 -19.06 11.35 -8.75
N GLU A 695 -19.26 12.48 -9.46
CA GLU A 695 -20.18 12.53 -10.61
C GLU A 695 -19.56 11.91 -11.88
N GLN A 696 -18.34 12.34 -12.23
CA GLN A 696 -17.67 11.92 -13.47
C GLN A 696 -16.90 10.62 -13.31
N GLN A 697 -16.65 10.22 -12.08
CA GLN A 697 -15.89 9.05 -11.73
C GLN A 697 -14.49 9.00 -12.40
N GLU A 698 -13.79 10.14 -12.41
CA GLU A 698 -12.43 10.23 -12.92
C GLU A 698 -11.42 9.56 -11.98
N ASN A 699 -10.38 8.99 -12.57
CA ASN A 699 -9.32 8.26 -11.85
C ASN A 699 -8.21 9.20 -11.37
N ILE A 700 -8.57 10.08 -10.46
CA ILE A 700 -7.70 11.07 -9.83
C ILE A 700 -8.00 11.15 -8.34
N TYR A 701 -7.04 11.67 -7.57
CA TYR A 701 -7.27 12.08 -6.20
C TYR A 701 -6.61 13.41 -5.91
N TYR A 702 -7.05 14.07 -4.85
CA TYR A 702 -6.59 15.40 -4.49
C TYR A 702 -5.67 15.36 -3.28
N TYR A 703 -4.61 16.17 -3.33
CA TYR A 703 -3.83 16.56 -2.17
C TYR A 703 -3.98 18.06 -1.93
N ILE A 704 -4.46 18.45 -0.75
CA ILE A 704 -4.72 19.86 -0.42
C ILE A 704 -4.06 20.14 0.92
N THR A 705 -3.22 21.17 0.97
CA THR A 705 -2.63 21.61 2.23
C THR A 705 -3.58 22.55 2.98
N LEU A 706 -3.62 22.40 4.29
CA LEU A 706 -4.46 23.15 5.19
C LEU A 706 -3.60 23.83 6.25
N LEU A 707 -3.86 25.11 6.48
CA LEU A 707 -3.08 25.99 7.32
C LEU A 707 -3.83 26.28 8.62
N ASN A 708 -3.12 26.49 9.72
CA ASN A 708 -3.71 26.75 11.03
C ASN A 708 -3.61 28.22 11.50
N GLU A 709 -3.07 29.12 10.66
CA GLU A 709 -3.06 30.57 10.95
C GLU A 709 -4.43 31.17 10.63
N ASN A 710 -4.99 31.91 11.58
CA ASN A 710 -6.26 32.59 11.40
C ASN A 710 -6.06 33.98 10.78
N TYR A 711 -6.92 34.34 9.85
CA TYR A 711 -7.00 35.66 9.23
C TYR A 711 -8.35 35.89 8.57
N ALA A 712 -8.66 37.17 8.27
CA ALA A 712 -9.87 37.50 7.55
C ALA A 712 -9.89 36.87 6.14
N MET A 713 -10.98 36.24 5.78
CA MET A 713 -11.17 35.60 4.49
C MET A 713 -11.98 36.50 3.56
N PRO A 714 -11.47 36.80 2.36
CA PRO A 714 -12.29 37.43 1.34
C PRO A 714 -13.32 36.44 0.78
N GLY A 715 -14.42 36.95 0.27
CA GLY A 715 -15.38 36.12 -0.45
C GLY A 715 -14.92 35.74 -1.85
N LEU A 716 -15.59 34.75 -2.44
CA LEU A 716 -15.40 34.35 -3.83
C LEU A 716 -15.83 35.48 -4.76
N LYS A 717 -14.95 35.89 -5.65
CA LYS A 717 -15.29 36.80 -6.74
C LYS A 717 -15.86 35.97 -7.89
N ALA A 718 -17.09 36.27 -8.29
CA ALA A 718 -17.75 35.57 -9.38
C ALA A 718 -16.90 35.55 -10.66
N GLY A 719 -16.81 34.37 -11.29
CA GLY A 719 -16.04 34.14 -12.50
C GLY A 719 -14.56 33.84 -12.29
N THR A 720 -14.10 33.65 -11.02
CA THR A 720 -12.73 33.22 -10.72
C THR A 720 -12.60 31.72 -10.45
N GLU A 721 -13.70 30.99 -10.42
CA GLU A 721 -13.73 29.56 -10.05
C GLU A 721 -12.81 28.72 -10.96
N GLU A 722 -12.95 28.89 -12.28
CA GLU A 722 -12.11 28.16 -13.24
C GLU A 722 -10.63 28.53 -13.13
N GLN A 723 -10.33 29.79 -12.84
CA GLN A 723 -8.96 30.28 -12.68
C GLN A 723 -8.31 29.71 -11.40
N ILE A 724 -9.08 29.57 -10.31
CA ILE A 724 -8.64 28.91 -9.07
C ILE A 724 -8.24 27.47 -9.39
N ILE A 725 -9.06 26.75 -10.13
CA ILE A 725 -8.80 25.36 -10.53
C ILE A 725 -7.60 25.25 -11.46
N LYS A 726 -7.40 26.20 -12.38
CA LYS A 726 -6.22 26.27 -13.24
C LYS A 726 -4.92 26.59 -12.49
N GLY A 727 -5.01 27.03 -11.23
CA GLY A 727 -3.86 27.22 -10.35
C GLY A 727 -3.38 28.66 -10.19
N MET A 728 -3.95 29.67 -10.90
CA MET A 728 -3.66 31.09 -10.61
C MET A 728 -4.76 32.04 -11.08
N TYR A 729 -4.95 33.12 -10.34
CA TYR A 729 -5.86 34.22 -10.69
C TYR A 729 -5.40 35.56 -10.13
N LEU A 730 -5.82 36.66 -10.79
CA LEU A 730 -5.51 38.01 -10.32
C LEU A 730 -6.38 38.37 -9.12
N LEU A 731 -5.76 38.43 -7.95
CA LEU A 731 -6.43 38.77 -6.68
C LEU A 731 -6.61 40.29 -6.56
N GLN A 732 -5.55 41.07 -6.80
CA GLN A 732 -5.54 42.52 -6.68
C GLN A 732 -4.73 43.18 -7.79
N GLU A 733 -5.32 44.19 -8.44
CA GLU A 733 -4.61 45.05 -9.38
C GLU A 733 -3.71 46.05 -8.69
N GLY A 734 -2.57 46.37 -9.30
CA GLY A 734 -1.68 47.44 -8.87
C GLY A 734 -2.19 48.82 -9.24
N ALA A 735 -1.78 49.81 -8.50
CA ALA A 735 -2.05 51.22 -8.78
C ALA A 735 -1.56 51.64 -10.19
N LYS A 736 -2.07 52.75 -10.71
CA LYS A 736 -1.63 53.29 -12.01
C LYS A 736 -0.28 54.01 -11.86
N LYS A 737 0.81 53.27 -12.00
CA LYS A 737 2.21 53.81 -11.93
C LYS A 737 3.03 53.28 -13.11
N LYS A 738 4.14 53.96 -13.42
CA LYS A 738 5.05 53.61 -14.55
C LYS A 738 5.80 52.30 -14.27
N LEU A 739 6.35 52.18 -13.05
CA LEU A 739 7.05 50.97 -12.60
C LEU A 739 6.00 49.96 -12.12
N ARG A 740 6.14 48.75 -12.57
CA ARG A 740 5.20 47.64 -12.26
C ARG A 740 5.92 46.33 -11.97
N VAL A 741 5.30 45.50 -11.14
CA VAL A 741 5.71 44.14 -10.84
C VAL A 741 4.50 43.25 -10.65
N ASN A 742 4.68 41.95 -10.86
CA ASN A 742 3.68 40.93 -10.55
C ASN A 742 4.16 40.07 -9.38
N LEU A 743 3.41 40.03 -8.29
CA LEU A 743 3.68 39.24 -7.10
C LEU A 743 2.76 37.99 -7.12
N LEU A 744 3.36 36.82 -7.19
CA LEU A 744 2.67 35.54 -7.12
C LEU A 744 2.85 34.97 -5.70
N GLY A 745 1.80 34.41 -5.12
CA GLY A 745 1.92 33.78 -3.81
C GLY A 745 0.95 32.60 -3.64
N SER A 746 1.32 31.67 -2.77
CA SER A 746 0.46 30.55 -2.34
C SER A 746 0.42 30.47 -0.82
N GLY A 747 -0.57 29.78 -0.29
CA GLY A 747 -0.74 29.58 1.15
C GLY A 747 -0.68 30.89 1.94
N THR A 748 -0.18 30.85 3.17
CA THR A 748 -0.09 32.05 4.03
C THR A 748 0.87 33.12 3.52
N ILE A 749 1.87 32.74 2.71
CA ILE A 749 2.85 33.69 2.18
C ILE A 749 2.24 34.65 1.12
N LEU A 750 1.12 34.30 0.51
CA LEU A 750 0.38 35.25 -0.30
C LEU A 750 0.01 36.54 0.49
N ARG A 751 -0.22 36.42 1.79
CA ARG A 751 -0.50 37.58 2.67
C ARG A 751 0.70 38.50 2.79
N GLU A 752 1.92 37.95 2.83
CA GLU A 752 3.14 38.74 2.79
C GLU A 752 3.30 39.48 1.45
N SER A 753 2.86 38.85 0.33
CA SER A 753 2.82 39.51 -0.99
C SER A 753 1.79 40.66 -1.02
N ILE A 754 0.64 40.53 -0.36
CA ILE A 754 -0.35 41.60 -0.23
C ILE A 754 0.23 42.81 0.57
N GLU A 755 0.95 42.54 1.65
CA GLU A 755 1.59 43.59 2.44
C GLU A 755 2.79 44.22 1.68
N ALA A 756 3.57 43.41 0.94
CA ALA A 756 4.65 43.90 0.08
C ALA A 756 4.10 44.83 -1.01
N LYS A 757 2.95 44.55 -1.58
CA LYS A 757 2.26 45.48 -2.51
C LYS A 757 2.05 46.87 -1.89
N LYS A 758 1.52 46.92 -0.64
CA LYS A 758 1.31 48.20 0.06
C LYS A 758 2.60 48.99 0.22
N LEU A 759 3.68 48.33 0.62
CA LEU A 759 5.00 48.94 0.78
C LEU A 759 5.55 49.42 -0.57
N LEU A 760 5.48 48.60 -1.61
CA LEU A 760 5.93 48.96 -2.98
C LEU A 760 5.22 50.19 -3.51
N GLU A 761 3.92 50.26 -3.31
CA GLU A 761 3.10 51.37 -3.80
C GLU A 761 3.28 52.67 -2.96
N ALA A 762 3.38 52.56 -1.64
CA ALA A 762 3.49 53.70 -0.74
C ALA A 762 4.91 54.26 -0.69
N GLU A 763 5.93 53.40 -0.64
CA GLU A 763 7.30 53.82 -0.33
C GLU A 763 8.21 53.86 -1.54
N TRP A 764 7.97 52.97 -2.55
CA TRP A 764 8.89 52.81 -3.68
C TRP A 764 8.34 53.24 -5.02
N GLY A 765 7.11 53.69 -5.07
CA GLY A 765 6.50 54.18 -6.32
C GLY A 765 6.26 53.08 -7.38
N VAL A 766 6.25 51.85 -6.98
CA VAL A 766 6.06 50.66 -7.84
C VAL A 766 4.64 50.12 -7.66
N ALA A 767 3.89 49.97 -8.76
CA ALA A 767 2.59 49.29 -8.74
C ALA A 767 2.81 47.78 -8.71
N ALA A 768 2.10 47.08 -7.88
CA ALA A 768 2.19 45.63 -7.77
C ALA A 768 0.84 44.94 -8.00
N ASN A 769 0.74 44.09 -9.01
CA ASN A 769 -0.35 43.14 -9.12
C ASN A 769 -0.09 41.96 -8.18
N VAL A 770 -1.12 41.51 -7.46
CA VAL A 770 -1.01 40.33 -6.61
C VAL A 770 -1.86 39.20 -7.19
N TRP A 771 -1.22 38.07 -7.39
CA TRP A 771 -1.81 36.86 -7.94
C TRP A 771 -1.85 35.77 -6.88
N SER A 772 -3.02 35.18 -6.64
CA SER A 772 -3.11 33.93 -5.88
C SER A 772 -2.76 32.76 -6.78
N CYS A 773 -1.85 31.91 -6.34
CA CYS A 773 -1.39 30.73 -7.04
C CYS A 773 -1.65 29.47 -6.21
N PRO A 774 -2.90 28.99 -6.09
CA PRO A 774 -3.20 27.83 -5.29
C PRO A 774 -2.58 26.53 -5.79
N SER A 775 -2.03 26.48 -7.03
CA SER A 775 -1.32 25.30 -7.50
C SER A 775 -0.24 25.60 -8.52
N PHE A 776 1.01 25.60 -8.13
CA PHE A 776 2.13 25.59 -9.07
C PHE A 776 2.26 24.26 -9.82
N ASN A 777 1.82 23.14 -9.24
CA ASN A 777 1.85 21.84 -9.91
C ASN A 777 0.90 21.78 -11.12
N GLU A 778 -0.32 22.26 -10.98
CA GLU A 778 -1.28 22.25 -12.10
C GLU A 778 -0.88 23.24 -13.20
N LEU A 779 -0.30 24.39 -12.81
CA LEU A 779 0.28 25.32 -13.77
C LEU A 779 1.43 24.68 -14.57
N THR A 780 2.26 23.90 -13.88
CA THR A 780 3.38 23.17 -14.51
C THR A 780 2.89 22.09 -15.46
N ARG A 781 1.90 21.28 -15.05
CA ARG A 781 1.33 20.21 -15.89
C ARG A 781 0.74 20.79 -17.17
N GLU A 782 -0.08 21.83 -17.04
CA GLU A 782 -0.67 22.50 -18.21
C GLU A 782 0.42 23.06 -19.13
N GLY A 783 1.41 23.75 -18.59
CA GLY A 783 2.51 24.32 -19.37
C GLY A 783 3.31 23.25 -20.13
N GLN A 784 3.64 22.14 -19.48
CA GLN A 784 4.35 21.00 -20.08
C GLN A 784 3.52 20.33 -21.17
N ASP A 785 2.21 20.18 -20.98
CA ASP A 785 1.30 19.65 -21.99
C ASP A 785 1.25 20.55 -23.21
N VAL A 786 1.22 21.87 -23.03
CA VAL A 786 1.28 22.85 -24.11
C VAL A 786 2.62 22.78 -24.86
N GLU A 787 3.75 22.75 -24.15
CA GLU A 787 5.07 22.60 -24.77
C GLU A 787 5.19 21.32 -25.59
N ARG A 788 4.75 20.19 -25.01
CA ARG A 788 4.74 18.90 -25.71
C ARG A 788 3.86 18.96 -26.96
N TRP A 789 2.67 19.57 -26.86
CA TRP A 789 1.79 19.70 -28.01
C TRP A 789 2.46 20.53 -29.14
N ASN A 790 3.07 21.67 -28.77
CA ASN A 790 3.78 22.53 -29.72
C ASN A 790 4.97 21.81 -30.37
N LEU A 791 5.71 21.02 -29.59
CA LEU A 791 6.82 20.21 -30.13
C LEU A 791 6.37 19.20 -31.18
N LEU A 792 5.23 18.55 -30.95
CA LEU A 792 4.70 17.49 -31.82
C LEU A 792 3.86 18.03 -32.99
N HIS A 793 3.49 19.32 -32.97
CA HIS A 793 2.68 19.97 -33.99
C HIS A 793 3.34 21.25 -34.53
N PRO A 794 4.58 21.16 -35.07
CA PRO A 794 5.41 22.36 -35.38
C PRO A 794 4.82 23.22 -36.52
N THR A 795 3.86 22.73 -37.27
CA THR A 795 3.19 23.47 -38.36
C THR A 795 1.80 24.02 -38.00
N ALA A 796 1.30 23.67 -36.79
CA ALA A 796 0.05 24.22 -36.27
C ALA A 796 0.29 25.56 -35.57
N GLU A 797 -0.77 26.33 -35.33
CA GLU A 797 -0.70 27.52 -34.48
C GLU A 797 -0.26 27.12 -33.05
N ALA A 798 0.80 27.72 -32.58
CA ALA A 798 1.35 27.38 -31.28
C ALA A 798 0.36 27.73 -30.16
N LYS A 799 0.11 26.78 -29.26
CA LYS A 799 -0.63 27.03 -28.03
C LYS A 799 0.23 27.85 -27.07
N VAL A 800 -0.40 28.59 -26.19
CA VAL A 800 0.25 29.45 -25.20
C VAL A 800 -0.06 28.90 -23.80
N PRO A 801 0.95 28.65 -22.94
CA PRO A 801 0.71 28.20 -21.57
C PRO A 801 -0.15 29.19 -20.79
N TYR A 802 -0.99 28.69 -19.89
CA TYR A 802 -1.90 29.52 -19.10
C TYR A 802 -1.18 30.60 -18.29
N VAL A 803 -0.04 30.29 -17.70
CA VAL A 803 0.82 31.26 -17.00
C VAL A 803 1.21 32.40 -17.92
N THR A 804 1.68 32.09 -19.12
CA THR A 804 2.04 33.08 -20.14
C THR A 804 0.86 33.95 -20.52
N GLN A 805 -0.33 33.34 -20.74
CA GLN A 805 -1.55 34.07 -21.10
C GLN A 805 -1.93 35.08 -20.03
N GLN A 806 -1.95 34.65 -18.76
CA GLN A 806 -2.33 35.51 -17.64
C GLN A 806 -1.36 36.67 -17.44
N LEU A 807 -0.07 36.42 -17.52
CA LEU A 807 0.97 37.44 -17.25
C LEU A 807 1.28 38.34 -18.45
N ALA A 808 0.98 37.92 -19.67
CA ALA A 808 1.29 38.70 -20.89
C ALA A 808 0.65 40.11 -20.91
N ALA A 809 -0.59 40.22 -20.41
CA ALA A 809 -1.32 41.48 -20.31
C ALA A 809 -0.82 42.45 -19.22
N HIS A 810 0.04 41.98 -18.31
CA HIS A 810 0.49 42.68 -17.12
C HIS A 810 1.99 42.96 -17.18
N ALA A 811 2.41 44.17 -17.34
CA ALA A 811 3.82 44.59 -17.49
C ALA A 811 4.62 44.35 -16.17
N GLY A 812 5.94 44.28 -16.31
CA GLY A 812 6.91 44.20 -15.20
C GLY A 812 7.41 42.79 -14.89
N PRO A 813 8.49 42.67 -14.13
CA PRO A 813 9.03 41.39 -13.71
C PRO A 813 8.06 40.63 -12.77
N VAL A 814 8.36 39.37 -12.52
CA VAL A 814 7.53 38.48 -11.71
C VAL A 814 8.33 37.99 -10.49
N VAL A 815 7.72 38.08 -9.31
CA VAL A 815 8.27 37.53 -8.06
C VAL A 815 7.26 36.55 -7.48
N ALA A 816 7.66 35.30 -7.34
CA ALA A 816 6.85 34.29 -6.65
C ALA A 816 7.38 34.09 -5.23
N SER A 817 6.47 33.86 -4.28
CA SER A 817 6.80 33.54 -2.90
C SER A 817 5.87 32.47 -2.35
N THR A 818 6.46 31.52 -1.63
CA THR A 818 5.75 30.35 -1.10
C THR A 818 6.29 29.91 0.24
N ASP A 819 5.48 29.20 1.02
CA ASP A 819 5.89 28.62 2.30
C ASP A 819 6.59 27.25 2.15
N TYR A 820 6.86 26.86 0.93
CA TYR A 820 7.58 25.65 0.54
C TYR A 820 8.93 26.00 -0.06
N MET A 821 9.75 25.00 -0.30
CA MET A 821 11.05 25.19 -0.96
C MET A 821 10.87 25.85 -2.35
N LYS A 822 11.88 26.61 -2.79
CA LYS A 822 11.83 27.38 -4.04
C LYS A 822 11.40 26.51 -5.24
N ASN A 823 11.83 25.25 -5.28
CA ASN A 823 11.50 24.33 -6.37
C ASN A 823 10.00 24.22 -6.64
N TYR A 824 9.14 24.46 -5.65
CA TYR A 824 7.70 24.42 -5.83
C TYR A 824 7.21 25.51 -6.79
N ALA A 825 7.70 26.73 -6.67
CA ALA A 825 7.33 27.81 -7.59
C ALA A 825 8.28 27.92 -8.80
N GLU A 826 9.51 27.42 -8.70
CA GLU A 826 10.47 27.40 -9.82
C GLU A 826 9.97 26.59 -11.03
N GLN A 827 9.11 25.63 -10.82
CA GLN A 827 8.55 24.76 -11.86
C GLN A 827 7.92 25.54 -13.04
N ILE A 828 7.39 26.74 -12.80
CA ILE A 828 6.70 27.52 -13.85
C ILE A 828 7.65 28.49 -14.58
N ARG A 829 8.96 28.48 -14.28
CA ARG A 829 9.93 29.43 -14.91
C ARG A 829 9.93 29.39 -16.43
N ALA A 830 9.82 28.19 -17.02
CA ALA A 830 9.81 28.03 -18.48
C ALA A 830 8.60 28.71 -19.15
N PHE A 831 7.52 28.92 -18.41
CA PHE A 831 6.26 29.45 -18.91
C PHE A 831 6.10 30.96 -18.67
N MET A 832 7.17 31.64 -18.19
CA MET A 832 7.15 33.10 -18.09
C MET A 832 7.09 33.76 -19.46
N PRO A 833 6.39 34.90 -19.63
CA PRO A 833 6.43 35.65 -20.86
C PRO A 833 7.88 35.99 -21.26
N LYS A 834 8.20 35.90 -22.54
CA LYS A 834 9.55 36.08 -23.05
C LYS A 834 10.17 37.41 -22.59
N GLY A 835 11.40 37.36 -22.08
CA GLY A 835 12.16 38.51 -21.60
C GLY A 835 11.76 39.03 -20.23
N ARG A 836 10.88 38.36 -19.51
CA ARG A 836 10.50 38.70 -18.13
C ARG A 836 11.46 38.12 -17.12
N THR A 837 11.96 38.97 -16.21
CA THR A 837 12.71 38.46 -15.03
C THR A 837 11.75 37.76 -14.09
N TYR A 838 12.14 36.55 -13.64
CA TYR A 838 11.42 35.76 -12.65
C TYR A 838 12.30 35.45 -11.44
N LYS A 839 11.87 35.88 -10.26
CA LYS A 839 12.52 35.62 -8.95
C LYS A 839 11.60 34.77 -8.09
N VAL A 840 12.20 33.85 -7.35
CA VAL A 840 11.45 32.97 -6.43
C VAL A 840 12.02 33.07 -5.03
N LEU A 841 11.13 33.27 -4.07
CA LEU A 841 11.40 33.18 -2.63
C LEU A 841 10.68 31.94 -2.09
N GLY A 842 11.38 31.16 -1.28
CA GLY A 842 10.88 29.93 -0.70
C GLY A 842 11.67 29.53 0.52
N THR A 843 11.19 28.52 1.23
CA THR A 843 11.70 28.13 2.54
C THR A 843 12.65 26.94 2.45
N ASP A 844 13.75 27.08 1.73
CA ASP A 844 14.78 26.04 1.64
C ASP A 844 15.49 25.84 2.99
N GLY A 845 15.91 24.60 3.25
CA GLY A 845 16.58 24.22 4.49
C GLY A 845 15.67 23.48 5.46
N PHE A 846 16.19 23.18 6.64
CA PHE A 846 15.42 22.57 7.72
C PHE A 846 14.55 23.59 8.45
N GLY A 847 13.39 23.15 8.98
CA GLY A 847 12.53 23.97 9.81
C GLY A 847 13.19 24.49 11.10
N ARG A 848 12.60 25.49 11.72
CA ARG A 848 13.08 26.13 12.96
C ARG A 848 11.90 26.39 13.89
N SER A 849 12.13 26.27 15.19
CA SER A 849 11.14 26.63 16.21
C SER A 849 11.25 28.11 16.52
N ASP A 850 10.27 28.92 16.13
CA ASP A 850 10.15 30.33 16.48
C ASP A 850 8.71 30.84 16.21
N PHE A 851 8.47 32.13 16.41
CA PHE A 851 7.23 32.81 15.97
C PHE A 851 7.19 32.91 14.43
N ARG A 852 6.01 32.88 13.84
CA ARG A 852 5.80 32.98 12.37
C ARG A 852 6.55 34.14 11.73
N SER A 853 6.52 35.33 12.37
CA SER A 853 7.23 36.49 11.86
C SER A 853 8.73 36.27 11.77
N LYS A 854 9.32 35.62 12.77
CA LYS A 854 10.74 35.27 12.82
C LYS A 854 11.11 34.18 11.83
N LEU A 855 10.27 33.19 11.69
CA LEU A 855 10.45 32.14 10.68
C LEU A 855 10.42 32.71 9.25
N ARG A 856 9.47 33.61 8.94
CA ARG A 856 9.40 34.30 7.64
C ARG A 856 10.60 35.20 7.39
N GLU A 857 11.17 35.83 8.43
CA GLU A 857 12.42 36.56 8.36
C GLU A 857 13.61 35.61 8.13
N HIS A 858 13.67 34.50 8.87
CA HIS A 858 14.73 33.50 8.73
C HIS A 858 14.77 32.92 7.33
N PHE A 859 13.63 32.50 6.79
CA PHE A 859 13.52 31.89 5.47
C PHE A 859 13.41 32.89 4.32
N GLU A 860 13.52 34.22 4.59
CA GLU A 860 13.55 35.26 3.57
C GLU A 860 12.28 35.35 2.71
N VAL A 861 11.13 35.07 3.30
CA VAL A 861 9.81 35.07 2.61
C VAL A 861 8.84 36.11 3.15
N ASN A 862 9.28 36.97 4.08
CA ASN A 862 8.45 38.07 4.57
C ASN A 862 8.29 39.18 3.53
N ARG A 863 7.38 40.14 3.79
CA ARG A 863 7.09 41.28 2.93
C ARG A 863 8.30 42.11 2.55
N HIS A 864 9.30 42.26 3.42
CA HIS A 864 10.51 43.07 3.17
C HIS A 864 11.39 42.38 2.13
N TYR A 865 11.62 41.07 2.25
CA TYR A 865 12.38 40.32 1.23
C TYR A 865 11.63 40.26 -0.11
N ILE A 866 10.29 40.22 -0.11
CA ILE A 866 9.50 40.32 -1.36
C ILE A 866 9.67 41.68 -2.02
N VAL A 867 9.69 42.81 -1.25
CA VAL A 867 9.97 44.15 -1.76
C VAL A 867 11.38 44.24 -2.36
N VAL A 868 12.39 43.74 -1.64
CA VAL A 868 13.77 43.73 -2.13
C VAL A 868 13.89 42.87 -3.39
N ALA A 869 13.27 41.69 -3.47
CA ALA A 869 13.27 40.86 -4.66
C ALA A 869 12.59 41.54 -5.86
N ALA A 870 11.50 42.27 -5.63
CA ALA A 870 10.79 43.04 -6.66
C ALA A 870 11.66 44.19 -7.19
N LEU A 871 12.28 44.98 -6.31
CA LEU A 871 13.20 46.05 -6.71
C LEU A 871 14.42 45.47 -7.44
N LYS A 872 14.97 44.35 -6.97
CA LYS A 872 16.10 43.65 -7.63
C LYS A 872 15.70 43.17 -9.02
N ALA A 873 14.53 42.61 -9.20
CA ALA A 873 14.03 42.19 -10.50
C ALA A 873 13.87 43.39 -11.48
N LEU A 874 13.35 44.53 -11.00
CA LEU A 874 13.28 45.77 -11.77
C LEU A 874 14.67 46.34 -12.10
N SER A 875 15.64 46.17 -11.18
CA SER A 875 17.02 46.57 -11.42
C SER A 875 17.70 45.69 -12.47
N ASP A 876 17.45 44.38 -12.44
CA ASP A 876 17.97 43.45 -13.45
C ASP A 876 17.43 43.75 -14.87
N GLU A 877 16.23 44.30 -14.96
CA GLU A 877 15.63 44.78 -16.20
C GLU A 877 16.04 46.24 -16.55
N GLY A 878 16.92 46.88 -15.78
CA GLY A 878 17.38 48.25 -15.99
C GLY A 878 16.33 49.33 -15.70
N SER A 879 15.20 48.99 -15.09
CA SER A 879 14.11 49.92 -14.78
C SER A 879 14.38 50.81 -13.56
N VAL A 880 15.22 50.34 -12.63
CA VAL A 880 15.68 51.11 -11.43
C VAL A 880 17.15 50.86 -11.21
N PRO A 881 17.91 51.83 -10.61
CA PRO A 881 19.33 51.61 -10.30
C PRO A 881 19.47 50.64 -9.13
N ALA A 882 20.60 49.89 -9.08
CA ALA A 882 20.91 48.97 -8.01
C ALA A 882 20.97 49.66 -6.62
N ALA A 883 21.31 50.96 -6.56
CA ALA A 883 21.27 51.75 -5.35
C ALA A 883 19.88 51.77 -4.67
N LYS A 884 18.79 51.65 -5.43
CA LYS A 884 17.44 51.54 -4.85
C LYS A 884 17.22 50.23 -4.11
N VAL A 885 17.83 49.14 -4.59
CA VAL A 885 17.78 47.84 -3.89
C VAL A 885 18.59 47.94 -2.58
N ALA A 886 19.78 48.54 -2.62
CA ALA A 886 20.58 48.74 -1.42
C ALA A 886 19.90 49.66 -0.39
N GLU A 887 19.17 50.69 -0.83
CA GLU A 887 18.36 51.57 0.02
C GLU A 887 17.25 50.77 0.73
N ALA A 888 16.59 49.84 0.03
CA ALA A 888 15.55 48.98 0.62
C ALA A 888 16.13 47.99 1.64
N ILE A 889 17.26 47.34 1.33
CA ILE A 889 17.99 46.47 2.25
C ILE A 889 18.30 47.18 3.56
N ALA A 890 18.93 48.39 3.43
CA ALA A 890 19.26 49.20 4.59
C ALA A 890 18.03 49.69 5.38
N LYS A 891 16.98 50.13 4.67
CA LYS A 891 15.72 50.58 5.28
C LYS A 891 15.03 49.52 6.12
N TYR A 892 15.02 48.29 5.64
CA TYR A 892 14.36 47.15 6.33
C TYR A 892 15.28 46.41 7.29
N GLY A 893 16.53 46.87 7.45
CA GLY A 893 17.53 46.30 8.37
C GLY A 893 17.85 44.82 8.05
N ILE A 894 17.90 44.49 6.76
CA ILE A 894 18.21 43.12 6.32
C ILE A 894 19.72 42.92 6.44
N ASP A 895 20.10 41.86 7.19
CA ASP A 895 21.51 41.46 7.31
C ASP A 895 21.97 40.79 6.01
N THR A 896 22.93 41.43 5.31
CA THR A 896 23.45 40.95 4.04
C THR A 896 24.44 39.79 4.18
N ASP A 897 24.98 39.58 5.39
CA ASP A 897 25.96 38.54 5.70
C ASP A 897 25.33 37.31 6.39
N LYS A 898 24.01 37.33 6.54
CA LYS A 898 23.25 36.22 7.09
C LYS A 898 23.51 34.95 6.31
N ILE A 899 23.72 33.85 7.03
CA ILE A 899 23.89 32.52 6.43
C ILE A 899 22.62 32.15 5.65
N ASN A 900 22.80 31.61 4.45
CA ASN A 900 21.69 31.10 3.66
C ASN A 900 20.94 30.01 4.46
N PRO A 901 19.60 30.12 4.63
CA PRO A 901 18.83 29.20 5.41
C PRO A 901 18.98 27.72 5.00
N LEU A 902 19.35 27.47 3.74
CA LEU A 902 19.63 26.12 3.25
C LEU A 902 20.77 25.44 4.03
N TYR A 903 21.72 26.19 4.51
CA TYR A 903 22.95 25.72 5.19
C TYR A 903 23.01 26.11 6.67
N ALA A 904 22.00 26.80 7.16
CA ALA A 904 21.99 27.31 8.55
C ALA A 904 21.68 26.16 9.56
#